data_2517c7931cb142fe6df75c9ae8b454a0
#
_entry.id   2517c7931cb142fe6df75c9ae8b454a0
#
_cell.length_a   1.000
_cell.length_b   1.000
_cell.length_c   1.000
_cell.angle_alpha   90.00
_cell.angle_beta   90.00
_cell.angle_gamma   90.00
#
_symmetry.space_group_name_H-M   'P 1'
#
loop_
_entity.id
_entity.type
_entity.pdbx_description
1 polymer ?
#
loop_
_entity_poly.entity_id
_entity_poly.type
_entity_poly.pdbx_seq_one_letter_code
_entity_poly.pdbx_strand_id
1 'polypeptide(L)'
;MKKLLSVSLLSFLCCQAYAQDMPADSGTFLLHKFQQNIGKETYKVYHYKDQKKYVVDFKFVDRGTPVPLKATIKVNPVGDPVELVIKGNTSRMSTVNDSIAIKGNSALVRVNGESKTKVIGPNTFPIAGYSPATVQQLLLQYWNKQKQPTNITTLPFGALQIKKDGTDNLSFNGKPLMFNRYLISGLIWGNELVWTDAKGKLICILTIDAEGDKTEMMRQEYESLLPELINRAAGYGMAAFAKVAPAQKAASGVIAIKGGNIIDVETGKAVPNDILLVQNGVIAKMGKGITIPKNATVIDASGKTIMPGLWDMHAHFEQTEWGPAYLAAGVTTVRDCGNELGFIDAVRNAIDAGKGIGPKILLAGIIDGKGPTALGIIQADTKDEAIKAVDTYKAKGFDQIKVYSSVKPAILKIICNEAHKQGFTVTGHIPNNMTLRAGVDSGMNMVNHIQYVYSLMKRNKDRSINFDDSVSKSAIQFIKDHQTVIDPTIGVYDLALRDVKSDITKMEPSFYTLPLPLQTQFANTGEDSATHAMLMPMLNSMKVLVKKLYDEGVPVVAGTDMGFPGFSVAHELELYVEGGLTPAEALKTATIIPARVMGLAQKTGSISAGKNADIIIIDGDPLTNINAVRNVKTIIKGGKVYNPAVLHKMVGFSK
;
A
#
# COMPACT_ATOMS: atom_id res chain seq x y z
N MET A 1 -92.95 3.02 -12.86
CA MET A 1 -92.44 3.52 -11.58
C MET A 1 -90.93 3.34 -11.63
N LYS A 2 -90.26 4.26 -12.09
CA LYS A 2 -89.49 5.36 -11.57
C LYS A 2 -88.41 4.90 -10.56
N LYS A 3 -87.12 5.15 -10.95
CA LYS A 3 -85.87 5.22 -10.18
C LYS A 3 -85.12 3.94 -10.01
N LEU A 4 -84.09 3.79 -10.82
CA LEU A 4 -82.67 3.48 -10.45
C LEU A 4 -81.84 3.50 -11.71
N LEU A 5 -81.45 4.69 -12.12
CA LEU A 5 -80.35 4.92 -13.06
C LEU A 5 -79.63 6.14 -12.54
N SER A 6 -78.56 5.93 -11.82
CA SER A 6 -77.52 6.95 -11.62
C SER A 6 -76.63 6.53 -10.42
N VAL A 7 -75.68 5.63 -10.59
CA VAL A 7 -74.43 5.49 -9.86
C VAL A 7 -73.54 4.54 -10.68
N SER A 8 -72.91 4.97 -11.74
CA SER A 8 -71.82 4.23 -12.43
C SER A 8 -71.02 5.16 -13.30
N LEU A 9 -70.65 6.32 -12.76
CA LEU A 9 -69.74 7.23 -13.51
C LEU A 9 -68.84 8.03 -12.54
N LEU A 10 -68.22 7.34 -11.55
CA LEU A 10 -67.25 8.01 -10.66
C LEU A 10 -66.22 7.02 -10.08
N SER A 11 -65.63 6.19 -10.92
CA SER A 11 -64.49 5.34 -10.51
C SER A 11 -63.45 5.13 -11.60
N PHE A 12 -63.29 6.11 -12.49
CA PHE A 12 -62.29 6.03 -13.56
C PHE A 12 -61.26 7.16 -13.49
N LEU A 13 -61.03 7.75 -12.31
CA LEU A 13 -60.02 8.78 -12.11
C LEU A 13 -59.36 8.53 -10.77
N CYS A 14 -58.35 7.68 -10.72
CA CYS A 14 -57.24 7.65 -9.75
C CYS A 14 -56.43 6.36 -9.88
N CYS A 15 -55.97 6.03 -11.08
CA CYS A 15 -54.85 5.14 -11.29
C CYS A 15 -53.92 5.73 -12.33
N GLN A 16 -53.46 6.95 -12.11
CA GLN A 16 -52.10 7.30 -12.59
C GLN A 16 -51.13 6.59 -11.67
N ALA A 17 -50.99 5.28 -11.87
CA ALA A 17 -49.83 4.57 -11.37
C ALA A 17 -48.62 5.29 -11.94
N TYR A 18 -47.77 5.80 -11.07
CA TYR A 18 -46.41 6.16 -11.42
C TYR A 18 -45.81 4.94 -12.11
N ALA A 19 -45.80 4.92 -13.41
CA ALA A 19 -44.97 3.99 -14.16
C ALA A 19 -43.52 4.30 -13.75
N GLN A 20 -43.01 3.61 -12.76
CA GLN A 20 -41.57 3.62 -12.50
C GLN A 20 -40.93 3.20 -13.82
N ASP A 21 -40.11 4.10 -14.40
CA ASP A 21 -39.33 3.77 -15.57
C ASP A 21 -38.53 2.48 -15.29
N MET A 22 -38.89 1.41 -15.99
CA MET A 22 -38.17 0.15 -15.84
C MET A 22 -36.76 0.33 -16.42
N PRO A 23 -35.71 -0.11 -15.74
CA PRO A 23 -34.35 -0.02 -16.27
C PRO A 23 -34.23 -0.89 -17.54
N ALA A 24 -33.63 -0.33 -18.57
CA ALA A 24 -33.37 -1.03 -19.83
C ALA A 24 -32.24 -2.06 -19.72
N ASP A 25 -31.32 -1.86 -18.76
CA ASP A 25 -30.22 -2.77 -18.42
C ASP A 25 -29.83 -2.58 -16.94
N SER A 26 -29.19 -3.59 -16.37
CA SER A 26 -28.66 -3.55 -15.01
C SER A 26 -27.54 -4.58 -14.83
N GLY A 27 -26.77 -4.42 -13.76
CA GLY A 27 -25.74 -5.40 -13.41
C GLY A 27 -25.15 -5.17 -12.02
N THR A 28 -24.31 -6.11 -11.63
CA THR A 28 -23.64 -6.11 -10.32
C THR A 28 -22.19 -6.42 -10.47
N PHE A 29 -21.35 -5.63 -9.78
CA PHE A 29 -19.96 -5.94 -9.49
C PHE A 29 -19.84 -6.23 -8.01
N LEU A 30 -19.13 -7.30 -7.65
CA LEU A 30 -18.75 -7.60 -6.28
C LEU A 30 -17.43 -6.87 -5.99
N LEU A 31 -17.34 -6.37 -4.77
CA LEU A 31 -16.16 -5.63 -4.31
C LEU A 31 -15.39 -6.50 -3.34
N HIS A 32 -14.11 -6.68 -3.58
CA HIS A 32 -13.24 -7.50 -2.76
C HIS A 32 -12.08 -6.67 -2.23
N LYS A 33 -11.61 -7.04 -1.05
CA LYS A 33 -10.35 -6.61 -0.45
C LYS A 33 -9.73 -7.85 0.20
N PHE A 34 -8.45 -8.10 -0.07
CA PHE A 34 -7.81 -9.38 0.31
C PHE A 34 -8.62 -10.60 -0.12
N GLN A 35 -9.20 -10.56 -1.33
CA GLN A 35 -10.08 -11.58 -1.90
C GLN A 35 -11.34 -11.90 -1.06
N GLN A 36 -11.62 -11.14 0.00
CA GLN A 36 -12.86 -11.22 0.75
C GLN A 36 -13.90 -10.29 0.13
N ASN A 37 -15.09 -10.81 -0.11
CA ASN A 37 -16.20 -9.99 -0.58
C ASN A 37 -16.63 -9.03 0.54
N ILE A 38 -16.42 -7.74 0.34
CA ILE A 38 -16.76 -6.68 1.30
C ILE A 38 -18.00 -5.90 0.92
N GLY A 39 -18.55 -6.11 -0.28
CA GLY A 39 -19.73 -5.40 -0.75
C GLY A 39 -19.96 -5.50 -2.24
N LYS A 40 -20.71 -4.56 -2.76
CA LYS A 40 -21.07 -4.56 -4.17
C LYS A 40 -21.36 -3.17 -4.73
N GLU A 41 -21.20 -3.06 -6.03
CA GLU A 41 -21.75 -2.01 -6.88
C GLU A 41 -22.92 -2.59 -7.67
N THR A 42 -24.06 -1.90 -7.67
CA THR A 42 -25.17 -2.20 -8.57
C THR A 42 -25.43 -1.01 -9.47
N TYR A 43 -25.72 -1.25 -10.73
CA TYR A 43 -26.11 -0.20 -11.65
C TYR A 43 -27.40 -0.50 -12.36
N LYS A 44 -28.14 0.57 -12.73
CA LYS A 44 -29.35 0.55 -13.56
C LYS A 44 -29.19 1.57 -14.68
N VAL A 45 -29.61 1.19 -15.89
CA VAL A 45 -29.55 2.04 -17.08
C VAL A 45 -30.96 2.41 -17.52
N TYR A 46 -31.19 3.69 -17.70
CA TYR A 46 -32.45 4.23 -18.20
C TYR A 46 -32.18 4.92 -19.54
N HIS A 47 -33.05 4.64 -20.54
CA HIS A 47 -32.96 5.23 -21.85
C HIS A 47 -34.01 6.34 -21.98
N TYR A 48 -33.56 7.55 -22.29
CA TYR A 48 -34.40 8.66 -22.65
C TYR A 48 -34.15 9.04 -24.12
N LYS A 49 -35.01 9.90 -24.68
CA LYS A 49 -34.91 10.31 -26.07
C LYS A 49 -33.57 10.91 -26.44
N ASP A 50 -33.00 11.71 -25.54
CA ASP A 50 -31.81 12.53 -25.75
C ASP A 50 -30.60 12.10 -24.92
N GLN A 51 -30.74 11.07 -24.06
CA GLN A 51 -29.65 10.63 -23.19
C GLN A 51 -29.89 9.21 -22.65
N LYS A 52 -28.78 8.58 -22.21
CA LYS A 52 -28.81 7.41 -21.33
C LYS A 52 -28.34 7.84 -19.96
N LYS A 53 -29.03 7.37 -18.91
CA LYS A 53 -28.69 7.66 -17.52
C LYS A 53 -28.34 6.36 -16.81
N TYR A 54 -27.14 6.31 -16.24
CA TYR A 54 -26.68 5.23 -15.38
C TYR A 54 -26.79 5.70 -13.94
N VAL A 55 -27.45 4.90 -13.12
CA VAL A 55 -27.60 5.12 -11.68
C VAL A 55 -26.85 4.03 -10.97
N VAL A 56 -25.87 4.40 -10.16
CA VAL A 56 -24.96 3.50 -9.46
C VAL A 56 -25.17 3.62 -7.96
N ASP A 57 -25.39 2.49 -7.31
CA ASP A 57 -25.36 2.33 -5.86
C ASP A 57 -24.17 1.42 -5.53
N PHE A 58 -23.14 2.04 -4.94
CA PHE A 58 -21.88 1.42 -4.60
C PHE A 58 -21.74 1.43 -3.08
N LYS A 59 -21.58 0.27 -2.46
CA LYS A 59 -21.44 0.18 -1.01
C LYS A 59 -20.73 -1.07 -0.58
N PHE A 60 -19.86 -0.89 0.38
CA PHE A 60 -19.15 -1.97 1.04
C PHE A 60 -18.99 -1.69 2.53
N VAL A 61 -18.52 -2.67 3.26
CA VAL A 61 -18.14 -2.53 4.67
C VAL A 61 -16.66 -2.91 4.78
N ASP A 62 -15.84 -1.96 5.19
CA ASP A 62 -14.41 -2.19 5.42
C ASP A 62 -14.12 -2.11 6.92
N ARG A 63 -13.61 -3.19 7.47
CA ARG A 63 -13.24 -3.30 8.89
C ARG A 63 -14.34 -2.78 9.83
N GLY A 64 -15.60 -3.13 9.51
CA GLY A 64 -16.79 -2.73 10.27
C GLY A 64 -17.35 -1.34 9.95
N THR A 65 -16.67 -0.53 9.13
CA THR A 65 -17.13 0.81 8.75
C THR A 65 -17.89 0.75 7.42
N PRO A 66 -19.15 1.19 7.37
CA PRO A 66 -19.89 1.30 6.10
C PRO A 66 -19.30 2.39 5.20
N VAL A 67 -19.15 2.08 3.92
CA VAL A 67 -18.63 3.00 2.89
C VAL A 67 -19.67 3.08 1.75
N PRO A 68 -20.72 3.89 1.89
CA PRO A 68 -21.74 4.09 0.86
C PRO A 68 -21.31 5.19 -0.11
N LEU A 69 -21.55 4.95 -1.42
CA LEU A 69 -21.34 5.93 -2.47
C LEU A 69 -22.43 5.80 -3.53
N LYS A 70 -22.90 6.91 -4.04
CA LYS A 70 -23.84 6.96 -5.16
C LYS A 70 -23.25 7.76 -6.30
N ALA A 71 -23.42 7.27 -7.52
CA ALA A 71 -23.06 8.00 -8.71
C ALA A 71 -24.20 7.99 -9.73
N THR A 72 -24.29 9.06 -10.48
CA THR A 72 -25.14 9.15 -11.67
C THR A 72 -24.28 9.68 -12.81
N ILE A 73 -24.21 8.95 -13.91
CA ILE A 73 -23.56 9.42 -15.11
C ILE A 73 -24.58 9.44 -16.26
N LYS A 74 -24.62 10.52 -17.01
CA LYS A 74 -25.43 10.69 -18.20
C LYS A 74 -24.52 10.77 -19.42
N VAL A 75 -24.92 10.09 -20.47
CA VAL A 75 -24.27 10.18 -21.77
C VAL A 75 -25.33 10.54 -22.83
N ASN A 76 -24.91 11.26 -23.87
CA ASN A 76 -25.80 11.56 -24.99
C ASN A 76 -26.10 10.29 -25.82
N PRO A 77 -26.99 10.30 -26.81
CA PRO A 77 -27.34 9.11 -27.59
C PRO A 77 -26.16 8.44 -28.28
N VAL A 78 -25.11 9.20 -28.61
CA VAL A 78 -23.89 8.68 -29.23
C VAL A 78 -22.82 8.26 -28.23
N GLY A 79 -23.08 8.39 -26.90
CA GLY A 79 -22.22 7.87 -25.84
C GLY A 79 -21.17 8.84 -25.32
N ASP A 80 -21.25 10.17 -25.61
CA ASP A 80 -20.37 11.15 -24.96
C ASP A 80 -20.93 11.53 -23.59
N PRO A 81 -20.07 11.72 -22.59
CA PRO A 81 -20.50 12.10 -21.26
C PRO A 81 -21.05 13.54 -21.25
N VAL A 82 -22.18 13.73 -20.59
CA VAL A 82 -22.80 15.07 -20.42
C VAL A 82 -22.89 15.47 -18.95
N GLU A 83 -22.92 14.52 -18.03
CA GLU A 83 -23.00 14.81 -16.61
C GLU A 83 -22.41 13.63 -15.79
N LEU A 84 -21.66 13.95 -14.74
CA LEU A 84 -21.34 13.02 -13.66
C LEU A 84 -21.68 13.70 -12.34
N VAL A 85 -22.42 13.01 -11.47
CA VAL A 85 -22.61 13.38 -10.07
C VAL A 85 -22.18 12.19 -9.23
N ILE A 86 -21.24 12.40 -8.29
CA ILE A 86 -20.74 11.37 -7.40
C ILE A 86 -20.72 11.91 -5.97
N LYS A 87 -21.29 11.16 -5.03
CA LYS A 87 -21.40 11.58 -3.63
C LYS A 87 -21.37 10.39 -2.68
N GLY A 88 -20.62 10.52 -1.62
CA GLY A 88 -20.52 9.52 -0.56
C GLY A 88 -19.11 9.34 -0.04
N ASN A 89 -18.79 8.13 0.36
CA ASN A 89 -17.48 7.76 0.89
C ASN A 89 -16.72 6.95 -0.17
N THR A 90 -15.45 7.25 -0.35
CA THR A 90 -14.53 6.48 -1.21
C THR A 90 -13.67 5.51 -0.41
N SER A 91 -13.57 5.73 0.90
CA SER A 91 -12.96 4.84 1.89
C SER A 91 -13.55 5.12 3.26
N ARG A 92 -13.06 4.45 4.30
CA ARG A 92 -13.43 4.74 5.71
C ARG A 92 -13.13 6.18 6.13
N MET A 93 -12.09 6.79 5.54
CA MET A 93 -11.57 8.10 5.92
C MET A 93 -11.70 9.18 4.82
N SER A 94 -12.25 8.83 3.66
CA SER A 94 -12.32 9.75 2.52
C SER A 94 -13.74 9.89 2.00
N THR A 95 -14.12 11.11 1.63
CA THR A 95 -15.43 11.44 1.06
C THR A 95 -15.29 12.13 -0.28
N VAL A 96 -16.33 12.05 -1.11
CA VAL A 96 -16.46 12.77 -2.37
C VAL A 96 -17.83 13.42 -2.46
N ASN A 97 -17.87 14.64 -3.02
CA ASN A 97 -19.11 15.35 -3.34
C ASN A 97 -18.90 16.23 -4.58
N ASP A 98 -18.84 15.56 -5.73
CA ASP A 98 -18.47 16.18 -6.99
C ASP A 98 -19.61 16.14 -7.99
N SER A 99 -19.74 17.20 -8.79
CA SER A 99 -20.60 17.21 -9.95
C SER A 99 -19.91 17.91 -11.13
N ILE A 100 -20.05 17.29 -12.30
CA ILE A 100 -19.45 17.77 -13.55
C ILE A 100 -20.55 17.78 -14.60
N ALA A 101 -20.84 18.96 -15.18
CA ALA A 101 -21.80 19.11 -16.26
C ALA A 101 -21.07 19.65 -17.50
N ILE A 102 -21.16 18.91 -18.62
CA ILE A 102 -20.46 19.21 -19.87
C ILE A 102 -21.45 19.75 -20.89
N LYS A 103 -21.13 20.89 -21.50
CA LYS A 103 -21.91 21.49 -22.58
C LYS A 103 -20.97 22.06 -23.65
N GLY A 104 -20.94 21.40 -24.81
CA GLY A 104 -20.02 21.76 -25.89
C GLY A 104 -18.56 21.65 -25.46
N ASN A 105 -17.80 22.71 -25.55
CA ASN A 105 -16.41 22.82 -25.15
C ASN A 105 -16.22 23.41 -23.74
N SER A 106 -17.25 23.36 -22.89
CA SER A 106 -17.21 23.89 -21.52
C SER A 106 -17.73 22.86 -20.53
N ALA A 107 -17.14 22.86 -19.35
CA ALA A 107 -17.57 22.02 -18.22
C ALA A 107 -17.72 22.88 -16.96
N LEU A 108 -18.88 22.81 -16.30
CA LEU A 108 -19.06 23.28 -14.95
C LEU A 108 -18.65 22.18 -13.98
N VAL A 109 -17.57 22.40 -13.26
CA VAL A 109 -16.99 21.47 -12.30
C VAL A 109 -17.25 21.99 -10.90
N ARG A 110 -17.85 21.18 -10.05
CA ARG A 110 -18.04 21.42 -8.62
C ARG A 110 -17.35 20.32 -7.84
N VAL A 111 -16.44 20.70 -6.93
CA VAL A 111 -15.70 19.81 -6.05
C VAL A 111 -15.86 20.30 -4.62
N ASN A 112 -16.41 19.47 -3.74
CA ASN A 112 -16.61 19.82 -2.33
C ASN A 112 -17.30 21.18 -2.09
N GLY A 113 -18.25 21.55 -2.97
CA GLY A 113 -19.01 22.80 -2.87
C GLY A 113 -18.43 23.99 -3.64
N GLU A 114 -17.16 23.96 -4.04
CA GLU A 114 -16.55 24.98 -4.90
C GLU A 114 -16.89 24.75 -6.38
N SER A 115 -17.20 25.80 -7.10
CA SER A 115 -17.60 25.72 -8.51
C SER A 115 -16.63 26.48 -9.41
N LYS A 116 -16.23 25.83 -10.52
CA LYS A 116 -15.37 26.43 -11.53
C LYS A 116 -15.80 26.00 -12.93
N THR A 117 -15.89 26.95 -13.85
CA THR A 117 -16.08 26.67 -15.27
C THR A 117 -14.72 26.45 -15.92
N LYS A 118 -14.58 25.36 -16.68
CA LYS A 118 -13.37 25.01 -17.43
C LYS A 118 -13.68 24.92 -18.91
N VAL A 119 -12.80 25.45 -19.75
CA VAL A 119 -12.78 25.13 -21.17
C VAL A 119 -12.20 23.74 -21.33
N ILE A 120 -12.85 22.88 -22.10
CA ILE A 120 -12.43 21.51 -22.34
C ILE A 120 -12.14 21.27 -23.82
N GLY A 121 -11.15 20.42 -24.07
CA GLY A 121 -10.81 19.95 -25.40
C GLY A 121 -11.52 18.65 -25.79
N PRO A 122 -11.24 18.13 -26.98
CA PRO A 122 -11.64 16.79 -27.36
C PRO A 122 -11.01 15.76 -26.38
N ASN A 123 -11.55 14.56 -26.36
CA ASN A 123 -11.07 13.47 -25.50
C ASN A 123 -11.08 13.83 -24.00
N THR A 124 -12.15 14.50 -23.55
CA THR A 124 -12.35 14.81 -22.12
C THR A 124 -13.42 13.89 -21.54
N PHE A 125 -13.14 13.28 -20.37
CA PHE A 125 -14.05 12.39 -19.65
C PHE A 125 -14.14 12.78 -18.17
N PRO A 126 -15.35 12.75 -17.55
CA PRO A 126 -15.52 13.10 -16.14
C PRO A 126 -15.18 11.88 -15.26
N ILE A 127 -13.92 11.76 -14.88
CA ILE A 127 -13.40 10.75 -13.95
C ILE A 127 -12.09 11.22 -13.36
N ALA A 128 -11.89 11.04 -12.06
CA ALA A 128 -10.61 11.25 -11.41
C ALA A 128 -10.51 10.36 -10.16
N GLY A 129 -9.34 9.74 -9.97
CA GLY A 129 -9.06 8.85 -8.85
C GLY A 129 -9.92 7.58 -8.85
N TYR A 130 -10.08 6.99 -7.68
CA TYR A 130 -10.89 5.80 -7.46
C TYR A 130 -12.36 6.05 -7.84
N SER A 131 -12.91 5.21 -8.71
CA SER A 131 -14.24 5.41 -9.31
C SER A 131 -14.98 4.08 -9.46
N PRO A 132 -16.33 4.11 -9.42
CA PRO A 132 -17.15 2.93 -9.66
C PRO A 132 -16.84 2.23 -10.99
N ALA A 133 -16.96 0.90 -11.01
CA ALA A 133 -16.71 0.07 -12.19
C ALA A 133 -17.58 0.47 -13.39
N THR A 134 -18.83 0.87 -13.15
CA THR A 134 -19.71 1.37 -14.20
C THR A 134 -19.17 2.63 -14.90
N VAL A 135 -18.57 3.55 -14.14
CA VAL A 135 -17.95 4.76 -14.70
C VAL A 135 -16.74 4.39 -15.56
N GLN A 136 -15.93 3.44 -15.09
CA GLN A 136 -14.77 2.96 -15.85
C GLN A 136 -15.16 2.15 -17.10
N GLN A 137 -16.27 1.39 -17.04
CA GLN A 137 -16.83 0.75 -18.25
C GLN A 137 -17.19 1.79 -19.32
N LEU A 138 -17.81 2.90 -18.92
CA LEU A 138 -18.18 3.98 -19.83
C LEU A 138 -16.94 4.73 -20.36
N LEU A 139 -15.91 4.87 -19.53
CA LEU A 139 -14.61 5.42 -19.97
C LEU A 139 -14.00 4.57 -21.09
N LEU A 140 -13.95 3.24 -20.94
CA LEU A 140 -13.42 2.35 -21.98
C LEU A 140 -14.26 2.39 -23.26
N GLN A 141 -15.59 2.46 -23.16
CA GLN A 141 -16.47 2.62 -24.31
C GLN A 141 -16.23 3.96 -25.01
N TYR A 142 -16.09 5.05 -24.25
CA TYR A 142 -15.76 6.38 -24.77
C TYR A 142 -14.40 6.38 -25.49
N TRP A 143 -13.35 5.83 -24.86
CA TRP A 143 -12.01 5.74 -25.45
C TRP A 143 -12.01 4.98 -26.79
N ASN A 144 -12.71 3.84 -26.87
CA ASN A 144 -12.85 3.09 -28.11
C ASN A 144 -13.57 3.91 -29.18
N LYS A 145 -14.67 4.59 -28.82
CA LYS A 145 -15.42 5.48 -29.73
C LYS A 145 -14.56 6.62 -30.26
N GLN A 146 -13.71 7.22 -29.42
CA GLN A 146 -12.79 8.30 -29.81
C GLN A 146 -11.56 7.79 -30.59
N LYS A 147 -11.60 6.54 -31.09
CA LYS A 147 -10.52 5.91 -31.88
C LYS A 147 -9.21 5.76 -31.08
N GLN A 148 -9.33 5.49 -29.78
CA GLN A 148 -8.23 5.13 -28.89
C GLN A 148 -7.14 6.23 -28.81
N PRO A 149 -7.48 7.45 -28.38
CA PRO A 149 -6.50 8.51 -28.25
C PRO A 149 -5.44 8.13 -27.20
N THR A 150 -4.23 8.65 -27.37
CA THR A 150 -3.12 8.40 -26.44
C THR A 150 -3.41 8.94 -25.04
N ASN A 151 -4.07 10.10 -24.96
CA ASN A 151 -4.41 10.73 -23.69
C ASN A 151 -5.90 11.08 -23.66
N ILE A 152 -6.50 10.93 -22.49
CA ILE A 152 -7.82 11.46 -22.14
C ILE A 152 -7.64 12.49 -21.01
N THR A 153 -8.10 13.70 -21.23
CA THR A 153 -8.19 14.72 -20.17
C THR A 153 -9.28 14.31 -19.18
N THR A 154 -8.99 14.34 -17.90
CA THR A 154 -9.93 13.99 -16.85
C THR A 154 -10.47 15.22 -16.14
N LEU A 155 -11.71 15.16 -15.69
CA LEU A 155 -12.36 16.17 -14.86
C LEU A 155 -12.68 15.55 -13.49
N PRO A 156 -12.39 16.26 -12.38
CA PRO A 156 -12.08 17.70 -12.27
C PRO A 156 -10.65 18.08 -12.66
N PHE A 157 -9.71 17.15 -12.70
CA PHE A 157 -8.28 17.41 -13.01
C PHE A 157 -7.58 16.17 -13.56
N GLY A 158 -6.42 16.37 -14.16
CA GLY A 158 -5.51 15.30 -14.57
C GLY A 158 -5.69 14.86 -16.02
N ALA A 159 -5.03 13.78 -16.33
CA ALA A 159 -5.12 13.04 -17.59
C ALA A 159 -4.80 11.58 -17.35
N LEU A 160 -5.36 10.71 -18.17
CA LEU A 160 -5.10 9.27 -18.13
C LEU A 160 -4.69 8.75 -19.50
N GLN A 161 -4.08 7.59 -19.51
CA GLN A 161 -3.76 6.81 -20.71
C GLN A 161 -4.39 5.43 -20.58
N ILE A 162 -4.94 4.94 -21.67
CA ILE A 162 -5.45 3.56 -21.77
C ILE A 162 -4.62 2.84 -22.84
N LYS A 163 -4.13 1.66 -22.48
CA LYS A 163 -3.38 0.81 -23.38
C LYS A 163 -3.97 -0.61 -23.39
N LYS A 164 -4.26 -1.15 -24.57
CA LYS A 164 -4.54 -2.59 -24.68
C LYS A 164 -3.22 -3.33 -24.48
N ASP A 165 -3.16 -4.17 -23.44
CA ASP A 165 -1.93 -4.87 -23.02
C ASP A 165 -1.89 -6.34 -23.44
N GLY A 166 -2.98 -6.87 -23.96
CA GLY A 166 -3.05 -8.25 -24.43
C GLY A 166 -4.40 -8.91 -24.23
N THR A 167 -4.37 -10.23 -24.23
CA THR A 167 -5.54 -11.09 -23.99
C THR A 167 -5.19 -12.20 -23.01
N ASP A 168 -6.18 -12.62 -22.22
CA ASP A 168 -6.08 -13.74 -21.31
C ASP A 168 -7.12 -14.80 -21.61
N ASN A 169 -6.67 -16.04 -21.77
CA ASN A 169 -7.56 -17.20 -21.87
C ASN A 169 -7.70 -17.84 -20.49
N LEU A 170 -8.94 -17.97 -20.03
CA LEU A 170 -9.31 -18.54 -18.72
C LEU A 170 -10.32 -19.65 -18.95
N SER A 171 -10.36 -20.63 -18.04
CA SER A 171 -11.42 -21.65 -18.04
C SER A 171 -12.53 -21.25 -17.06
N PHE A 172 -13.74 -21.15 -17.58
CA PHE A 172 -14.92 -20.87 -16.77
C PHE A 172 -16.00 -21.91 -17.03
N ASN A 173 -16.38 -22.65 -15.99
CA ASN A 173 -17.34 -23.77 -16.10
C ASN A 173 -16.93 -24.77 -17.20
N GLY A 174 -15.63 -25.08 -17.30
CA GLY A 174 -15.08 -26.02 -18.28
C GLY A 174 -15.01 -25.48 -19.71
N LYS A 175 -15.35 -24.22 -19.97
CA LYS A 175 -15.28 -23.59 -21.28
C LYS A 175 -14.18 -22.53 -21.32
N PRO A 176 -13.40 -22.44 -22.40
CA PRO A 176 -12.43 -21.37 -22.56
C PRO A 176 -13.14 -20.03 -22.80
N LEU A 177 -12.75 -19.01 -22.03
CA LEU A 177 -13.15 -17.63 -22.23
C LEU A 177 -11.92 -16.77 -22.49
N MET A 178 -12.01 -15.89 -23.47
CA MET A 178 -10.98 -14.92 -23.80
C MET A 178 -11.40 -13.53 -23.33
N PHE A 179 -10.54 -12.91 -22.51
CA PHE A 179 -10.72 -11.54 -22.06
C PHE A 179 -9.64 -10.63 -22.66
N ASN A 180 -10.02 -9.42 -23.07
CA ASN A 180 -9.08 -8.38 -23.44
C ASN A 180 -8.58 -7.70 -22.15
N ARG A 181 -7.27 -7.51 -22.05
CA ARG A 181 -6.62 -6.84 -20.91
C ARG A 181 -6.17 -5.43 -21.30
N TYR A 182 -6.42 -4.48 -20.40
CA TYR A 182 -6.04 -3.09 -20.54
C TYR A 182 -5.28 -2.62 -19.29
N LEU A 183 -4.38 -1.67 -19.50
CA LEU A 183 -3.74 -0.86 -18.46
C LEU A 183 -4.32 0.54 -18.54
N ILE A 184 -4.76 1.06 -17.38
CA ILE A 184 -5.18 2.45 -17.24
C ILE A 184 -4.22 3.12 -16.26
N SER A 185 -3.48 4.12 -16.71
CA SER A 185 -2.57 4.93 -15.90
C SER A 185 -3.09 6.35 -15.70
N GLY A 186 -2.80 6.97 -14.57
CA GLY A 186 -3.18 8.35 -14.24
C GLY A 186 -4.41 8.50 -13.35
N LEU A 187 -5.15 7.43 -13.05
CA LEU A 187 -6.24 7.43 -12.07
C LEU A 187 -5.72 7.17 -10.65
N ILE A 188 -4.88 6.16 -10.52
CA ILE A 188 -4.19 5.80 -9.28
C ILE A 188 -2.68 5.91 -9.51
N TRP A 189 -1.88 5.80 -8.46
CA TRP A 189 -0.46 5.57 -8.61
C TRP A 189 -0.25 4.17 -9.20
N GLY A 190 0.58 4.07 -10.27
CA GLY A 190 0.73 2.85 -11.04
C GLY A 190 -0.38 2.66 -12.08
N ASN A 191 -0.76 1.43 -12.32
CA ASN A 191 -1.73 1.06 -13.33
C ASN A 191 -2.90 0.29 -12.72
N GLU A 192 -4.12 0.66 -13.08
CA GLU A 192 -5.24 -0.26 -12.95
C GLU A 192 -5.15 -1.32 -14.04
N LEU A 193 -5.40 -2.58 -13.69
CA LEU A 193 -5.61 -3.65 -14.66
C LEU A 193 -7.10 -3.88 -14.85
N VAL A 194 -7.50 -3.89 -16.13
CA VAL A 194 -8.90 -4.00 -16.48
C VAL A 194 -9.09 -5.11 -17.52
N TRP A 195 -10.08 -5.98 -17.30
CA TRP A 195 -10.46 -7.02 -18.26
C TRP A 195 -11.87 -6.79 -18.78
N THR A 196 -12.04 -6.96 -20.09
CA THR A 196 -13.34 -6.96 -20.75
C THR A 196 -13.54 -8.26 -21.53
N ASP A 197 -14.80 -8.60 -21.80
CA ASP A 197 -15.12 -9.62 -22.78
C ASP A 197 -14.84 -9.13 -24.22
N ALA A 198 -15.07 -10.00 -25.20
CA ALA A 198 -14.88 -9.68 -26.61
C ALA A 198 -15.80 -8.55 -27.13
N LYS A 199 -16.90 -8.26 -26.44
CA LYS A 199 -17.85 -7.19 -26.75
C LYS A 199 -17.53 -5.87 -26.05
N GLY A 200 -16.46 -5.84 -25.23
CA GLY A 200 -16.05 -4.67 -24.45
C GLY A 200 -16.85 -4.47 -23.16
N LYS A 201 -17.60 -5.50 -22.71
CA LYS A 201 -18.26 -5.47 -21.40
C LYS A 201 -17.23 -5.69 -20.31
N LEU A 202 -17.20 -4.83 -19.31
CA LEU A 202 -16.26 -4.90 -18.20
C LEU A 202 -16.49 -6.16 -17.37
N ILE A 203 -15.41 -6.88 -17.08
CA ILE A 203 -15.40 -8.14 -16.31
C ILE A 203 -14.76 -7.91 -14.94
N CYS A 204 -13.54 -7.37 -14.91
CA CYS A 204 -12.78 -7.18 -13.69
C CYS A 204 -11.95 -5.91 -13.75
N ILE A 205 -11.79 -5.26 -12.59
CA ILE A 205 -10.82 -4.19 -12.34
C ILE A 205 -10.01 -4.59 -11.12
N LEU A 206 -8.70 -4.50 -11.20
CA LEU A 206 -7.80 -4.48 -10.05
C LEU A 206 -7.29 -3.05 -9.90
N THR A 207 -7.54 -2.45 -8.75
CA THR A 207 -7.23 -1.04 -8.45
C THR A 207 -6.75 -0.89 -7.02
N ILE A 208 -6.45 0.34 -6.63
CA ILE A 208 -6.11 0.74 -5.26
C ILE A 208 -7.16 1.73 -4.79
N ASP A 209 -7.67 1.55 -3.60
CA ASP A 209 -8.63 2.47 -3.01
C ASP A 209 -7.96 3.74 -2.44
N ALA A 210 -8.77 4.62 -1.85
CA ALA A 210 -8.27 5.89 -1.32
C ALA A 210 -7.41 5.73 -0.03
N GLU A 211 -7.37 4.56 0.57
CA GLU A 211 -6.48 4.25 1.72
C GLU A 211 -5.16 3.61 1.27
N GLY A 212 -5.02 3.28 -0.02
CA GLY A 212 -3.84 2.61 -0.57
C GLY A 212 -3.95 1.09 -0.59
N ASP A 213 -5.08 0.53 -0.18
CA ASP A 213 -5.32 -0.91 -0.17
C ASP A 213 -5.77 -1.41 -1.55
N LYS A 214 -5.28 -2.57 -1.95
CA LYS A 214 -5.72 -3.25 -3.17
C LYS A 214 -7.20 -3.61 -3.06
N THR A 215 -7.93 -3.30 -4.10
CA THR A 215 -9.38 -3.53 -4.19
C THR A 215 -9.72 -4.09 -5.56
N GLU A 216 -10.57 -5.10 -5.58
CA GLU A 216 -11.02 -5.73 -6.80
C GLU A 216 -12.52 -5.48 -7.02
N MET A 217 -12.88 -5.16 -8.26
CA MET A 217 -14.26 -5.07 -8.70
C MET A 217 -14.49 -6.15 -9.74
N MET A 218 -15.23 -7.18 -9.38
CA MET A 218 -15.48 -8.34 -10.25
C MET A 218 -16.95 -8.45 -10.61
N ARG A 219 -17.27 -8.61 -11.89
CA ARG A 219 -18.65 -8.90 -12.32
C ARG A 219 -19.12 -10.18 -11.66
N GLN A 220 -20.26 -10.12 -10.98
CA GLN A 220 -20.77 -11.16 -10.09
C GLN A 220 -20.75 -12.57 -10.70
N GLU A 221 -21.12 -12.70 -11.96
CA GLU A 221 -21.18 -14.00 -12.65
C GLU A 221 -19.81 -14.65 -12.86
N TYR A 222 -18.70 -13.90 -12.73
CA TYR A 222 -17.34 -14.39 -12.95
C TYR A 222 -16.47 -14.39 -11.68
N GLU A 223 -17.05 -14.23 -10.50
CA GLU A 223 -16.33 -14.10 -9.22
C GLU A 223 -15.26 -15.17 -9.01
N SER A 224 -15.55 -16.42 -9.39
CA SER A 224 -14.63 -17.55 -9.24
C SER A 224 -13.32 -17.42 -10.02
N LEU A 225 -13.22 -16.49 -10.97
CA LEU A 225 -12.00 -16.23 -11.74
C LEU A 225 -11.05 -15.22 -11.06
N LEU A 226 -11.51 -14.54 -10.00
CA LEU A 226 -10.75 -13.47 -9.36
C LEU A 226 -9.36 -13.91 -8.88
N PRO A 227 -9.17 -15.04 -8.18
CA PRO A 227 -7.84 -15.44 -7.71
C PRO A 227 -6.83 -15.64 -8.85
N GLU A 228 -7.26 -16.17 -10.00
CA GLU A 228 -6.39 -16.37 -11.15
C GLU A 228 -6.00 -15.03 -11.79
N LEU A 229 -6.93 -14.07 -11.88
CA LEU A 229 -6.65 -12.74 -12.42
C LEU A 229 -5.65 -11.97 -11.55
N ILE A 230 -5.76 -12.05 -10.23
CA ILE A 230 -4.82 -11.44 -9.28
C ILE A 230 -3.41 -12.03 -9.45
N ASN A 231 -3.28 -13.34 -9.55
CA ASN A 231 -1.99 -14.00 -9.76
C ASN A 231 -1.33 -13.56 -11.08
N ARG A 232 -2.11 -13.44 -12.15
CA ARG A 232 -1.61 -12.97 -13.45
C ARG A 232 -1.17 -11.51 -13.40
N ALA A 233 -1.91 -10.66 -12.70
CA ALA A 233 -1.61 -9.24 -12.54
C ALA A 233 -0.20 -9.00 -11.97
N ALA A 234 0.17 -9.73 -10.92
CA ALA A 234 1.50 -9.66 -10.32
C ALA A 234 2.61 -9.98 -11.34
N GLY A 235 2.39 -11.04 -12.14
CA GLY A 235 3.34 -11.46 -13.20
C GLY A 235 3.51 -10.39 -14.28
N TYR A 236 2.43 -9.75 -14.71
CA TYR A 236 2.47 -8.71 -15.75
C TYR A 236 3.21 -7.46 -15.27
N GLY A 237 2.93 -6.96 -14.06
CA GLY A 237 3.60 -5.80 -13.49
C GLY A 237 5.10 -6.03 -13.31
N MET A 238 5.50 -7.14 -12.72
CA MET A 238 6.92 -7.48 -12.55
C MET A 238 7.66 -7.63 -13.87
N ALA A 239 7.07 -8.29 -14.87
CA ALA A 239 7.66 -8.44 -16.19
C ALA A 239 7.80 -7.11 -16.94
N ALA A 240 6.87 -6.17 -16.74
CA ALA A 240 6.97 -4.84 -17.32
C ALA A 240 8.19 -4.09 -16.82
N PHE A 241 8.45 -4.09 -15.49
CA PHE A 241 9.64 -3.46 -14.91
C PHE A 241 10.94 -4.13 -15.34
N ALA A 242 10.98 -5.45 -15.45
CA ALA A 242 12.17 -6.17 -15.91
C ALA A 242 12.59 -5.79 -17.34
N LYS A 243 11.65 -5.39 -18.20
CA LYS A 243 11.93 -4.93 -19.57
C LYS A 243 12.45 -3.50 -19.64
N VAL A 244 11.99 -2.61 -18.76
CA VAL A 244 12.27 -1.17 -18.82
C VAL A 244 13.58 -0.81 -18.12
N ALA A 245 13.96 -1.51 -17.07
CA ALA A 245 15.24 -1.31 -16.41
C ALA A 245 16.15 -2.50 -16.70
N PRO A 246 17.06 -2.38 -17.68
CA PRO A 246 18.24 -3.18 -17.62
C PRO A 246 18.97 -2.80 -16.33
N ALA A 247 18.82 -3.63 -15.27
CA ALA A 247 19.76 -3.57 -14.17
C ALA A 247 21.16 -3.56 -14.80
N GLN A 248 21.97 -2.55 -14.48
CA GLN A 248 23.34 -2.55 -14.90
C GLN A 248 24.00 -3.74 -14.20
N LYS A 249 24.06 -4.86 -14.90
CA LYS A 249 24.86 -5.99 -14.46
C LYS A 249 26.29 -5.46 -14.41
N ALA A 250 26.95 -5.63 -13.29
CA ALA A 250 28.42 -5.59 -13.30
C ALA A 250 28.87 -6.54 -14.42
N ALA A 251 29.48 -6.02 -15.45
CA ALA A 251 29.82 -6.75 -16.67
C ALA A 251 30.63 -8.04 -16.40
N SER A 252 31.26 -8.13 -15.23
CA SER A 252 32.12 -9.22 -14.78
C SER A 252 31.63 -9.94 -13.51
N GLY A 253 30.48 -9.55 -12.94
CA GLY A 253 30.06 -10.01 -11.61
C GLY A 253 30.89 -9.44 -10.45
N VAL A 254 31.85 -8.54 -10.73
CA VAL A 254 32.71 -7.89 -9.73
C VAL A 254 32.45 -6.40 -9.69
N ILE A 255 32.16 -5.85 -8.48
CA ILE A 255 32.00 -4.43 -8.24
C ILE A 255 33.10 -4.02 -7.24
N ALA A 256 33.78 -2.90 -7.50
CA ALA A 256 34.71 -2.29 -6.58
C ALA A 256 34.20 -0.91 -6.15
N ILE A 257 33.95 -0.71 -4.86
CA ILE A 257 33.60 0.58 -4.29
C ILE A 257 34.90 1.17 -3.73
N LYS A 258 35.30 2.32 -4.28
CA LYS A 258 36.56 3.01 -3.93
C LYS A 258 36.25 4.28 -3.15
N GLY A 259 36.96 4.48 -2.04
CA GLY A 259 36.81 5.67 -1.20
C GLY A 259 35.53 5.70 -0.37
N GLY A 260 35.23 6.83 0.24
CA GLY A 260 34.09 7.06 1.10
C GLY A 260 34.27 6.57 2.55
N ASN A 261 33.21 6.71 3.35
CA ASN A 261 33.17 6.22 4.74
C ASN A 261 32.11 5.17 4.89
N ILE A 262 32.43 4.03 5.46
CA ILE A 262 31.47 2.97 5.79
C ILE A 262 30.90 3.26 7.18
N ILE A 263 29.56 3.25 7.30
CA ILE A 263 28.91 3.22 8.61
C ILE A 263 28.98 1.80 9.16
N ASP A 264 29.74 1.62 10.21
CA ASP A 264 29.67 0.44 11.06
C ASP A 264 28.45 0.58 11.98
N VAL A 265 27.36 -0.07 11.59
CA VAL A 265 26.09 0.00 12.34
C VAL A 265 26.15 -0.73 13.69
N GLU A 266 27.14 -1.58 13.93
CA GLU A 266 27.35 -2.23 15.24
C GLU A 266 27.91 -1.23 16.26
N THR A 267 28.94 -0.50 15.87
CA THR A 267 29.60 0.49 16.74
C THR A 267 28.99 1.88 16.67
N GLY A 268 28.20 2.17 15.61
CA GLY A 268 27.65 3.51 15.35
C GLY A 268 28.70 4.52 14.88
N LYS A 269 29.79 4.07 14.26
CA LYS A 269 30.88 4.91 13.81
C LYS A 269 31.11 4.85 12.32
N ALA A 270 31.63 5.96 11.75
CA ALA A 270 32.10 5.98 10.38
C ALA A 270 33.55 5.46 10.31
N VAL A 271 33.84 4.56 9.39
CA VAL A 271 35.17 3.97 9.16
C VAL A 271 35.57 4.28 7.72
N PRO A 272 36.75 4.90 7.51
CA PRO A 272 37.26 5.18 6.15
C PRO A 272 37.34 3.88 5.33
N ASN A 273 36.82 3.90 4.12
CA ASN A 273 36.97 2.82 3.15
C ASN A 273 38.02 3.17 2.12
N ASP A 274 38.95 2.23 1.88
CA ASP A 274 39.86 2.32 0.73
C ASP A 274 39.20 1.57 -0.46
N ILE A 275 39.03 0.27 -0.34
CA ILE A 275 38.38 -0.58 -1.32
C ILE A 275 37.43 -1.55 -0.64
N LEU A 276 36.21 -1.67 -1.19
CA LEU A 276 35.25 -2.74 -0.90
C LEU A 276 34.95 -3.49 -2.20
N LEU A 277 35.28 -4.78 -2.23
CA LEU A 277 34.99 -5.65 -3.37
C LEU A 277 33.72 -6.48 -3.13
N VAL A 278 32.83 -6.43 -4.10
CA VAL A 278 31.66 -7.31 -4.20
C VAL A 278 31.89 -8.29 -5.33
N GLN A 279 31.64 -9.57 -5.08
CA GLN A 279 31.74 -10.63 -6.07
C GLN A 279 30.48 -11.50 -5.99
N ASN A 280 29.81 -11.67 -7.11
CA ASN A 280 28.56 -12.47 -7.19
C ASN A 280 27.51 -12.08 -6.15
N GLY A 281 27.38 -10.78 -5.86
CA GLY A 281 26.42 -10.25 -4.90
C GLY A 281 26.81 -10.39 -3.42
N VAL A 282 28.02 -10.84 -3.11
CA VAL A 282 28.56 -10.99 -1.75
C VAL A 282 29.75 -10.05 -1.57
N ILE A 283 29.90 -9.46 -0.39
CA ILE A 283 31.10 -8.68 0.00
C ILE A 283 32.27 -9.64 0.14
N ALA A 284 33.16 -9.62 -0.84
CA ALA A 284 34.29 -10.55 -0.89
C ALA A 284 35.46 -10.09 0.00
N LYS A 285 35.80 -8.81 -0.06
CA LYS A 285 36.93 -8.21 0.70
C LYS A 285 36.67 -6.73 0.95
N MET A 286 37.23 -6.20 2.01
CA MET A 286 37.23 -4.77 2.32
C MET A 286 38.49 -4.37 3.08
N GLY A 287 39.04 -3.17 2.83
CA GLY A 287 40.21 -2.67 3.51
C GLY A 287 41.22 -2.01 2.57
N LYS A 288 42.45 -1.81 3.09
CA LYS A 288 43.58 -1.17 2.37
C LYS A 288 44.36 -2.17 1.52
N GLY A 289 44.96 -1.67 0.45
CA GLY A 289 45.90 -2.46 -0.38
C GLY A 289 45.22 -3.55 -1.23
N ILE A 290 43.92 -3.50 -1.40
CA ILE A 290 43.17 -4.47 -2.21
C ILE A 290 43.33 -4.10 -3.68
N THR A 291 43.84 -5.01 -4.51
CA THR A 291 43.92 -4.82 -5.95
C THR A 291 42.54 -4.95 -6.57
N ILE A 292 42.12 -3.92 -7.30
CA ILE A 292 40.87 -3.94 -8.07
C ILE A 292 41.08 -4.77 -9.34
N PRO A 293 40.28 -5.83 -9.58
CA PRO A 293 40.35 -6.60 -10.83
C PRO A 293 40.10 -5.70 -12.05
N LYS A 294 40.84 -5.92 -13.14
CA LYS A 294 40.75 -5.10 -14.36
C LYS A 294 39.35 -5.06 -14.99
N ASN A 295 38.58 -6.10 -14.78
CA ASN A 295 37.22 -6.24 -15.29
C ASN A 295 36.14 -5.78 -14.29
N ALA A 296 36.51 -5.24 -13.11
CA ALA A 296 35.53 -4.81 -12.12
C ALA A 296 34.79 -3.53 -12.58
N THR A 297 33.50 -3.46 -12.24
CA THR A 297 32.74 -2.20 -12.29
C THR A 297 33.18 -1.35 -11.10
N VAL A 298 33.86 -0.23 -11.35
CA VAL A 298 34.34 0.67 -10.28
C VAL A 298 33.29 1.74 -9.99
N ILE A 299 32.97 1.89 -8.69
CA ILE A 299 32.07 2.94 -8.17
C ILE A 299 32.94 3.84 -7.27
N ASP A 300 33.04 5.11 -7.61
CA ASP A 300 33.71 6.10 -6.77
C ASP A 300 32.76 6.64 -5.71
N ALA A 301 33.05 6.33 -4.46
CA ALA A 301 32.32 6.80 -3.28
C ALA A 301 33.10 7.89 -2.51
N SER A 302 34.13 8.51 -3.11
CA SER A 302 34.91 9.58 -2.46
C SER A 302 33.98 10.71 -1.98
N GLY A 303 34.09 11.11 -0.71
CA GLY A 303 33.24 12.13 -0.09
C GLY A 303 31.81 11.69 0.22
N LYS A 304 31.47 10.41 0.02
CA LYS A 304 30.16 9.84 0.28
C LYS A 304 30.17 8.89 1.46
N THR A 305 28.96 8.56 1.93
CA THR A 305 28.75 7.56 2.97
C THR A 305 28.25 6.26 2.34
N ILE A 306 28.85 5.16 2.77
CA ILE A 306 28.51 3.79 2.39
C ILE A 306 27.84 3.13 3.60
N MET A 307 26.65 2.57 3.45
CA MET A 307 25.95 1.92 4.54
C MET A 307 25.17 0.69 4.06
N PRO A 308 24.77 -0.22 4.98
CA PRO A 308 23.86 -1.30 4.63
C PRO A 308 22.57 -0.72 4.07
N GLY A 309 21.95 -1.44 3.15
CA GLY A 309 20.60 -1.11 2.70
C GLY A 309 19.60 -1.15 3.85
N LEU A 310 18.65 -0.22 3.83
CA LEU A 310 17.63 -0.09 4.85
C LEU A 310 16.61 -1.24 4.80
N TRP A 311 15.98 -1.48 5.93
CA TRP A 311 14.87 -2.41 6.11
C TRP A 311 13.60 -1.64 6.44
N ASP A 312 12.47 -2.10 5.87
CA ASP A 312 11.13 -1.75 6.33
C ASP A 312 10.46 -2.99 6.93
N MET A 313 10.25 -2.97 8.25
CA MET A 313 9.69 -4.10 8.97
C MET A 313 8.18 -4.13 9.03
N HIS A 314 7.52 -3.16 8.37
CA HIS A 314 6.06 -3.13 8.22
C HIS A 314 5.68 -2.57 6.87
N ALA A 315 5.80 -3.40 5.87
CA ALA A 315 5.39 -3.09 4.51
C ALA A 315 4.07 -3.79 4.17
N HIS A 316 3.32 -3.19 3.26
CA HIS A 316 2.25 -3.81 2.52
C HIS A 316 2.53 -3.59 1.03
N PHE A 317 2.93 -4.63 0.34
CA PHE A 317 3.38 -4.54 -1.05
C PHE A 317 2.17 -4.62 -1.99
N GLU A 318 1.30 -3.60 -1.95
CA GLU A 318 -0.01 -3.61 -2.61
C GLU A 318 0.06 -3.58 -4.13
N GLN A 319 1.16 -3.04 -4.68
CA GLN A 319 1.37 -2.90 -6.12
C GLN A 319 2.80 -3.25 -6.49
N THR A 320 3.01 -3.61 -7.75
CA THR A 320 4.36 -3.92 -8.26
C THR A 320 5.30 -2.71 -8.28
N GLU A 321 4.75 -1.51 -8.33
CA GLU A 321 5.44 -0.21 -8.28
C GLU A 321 6.21 0.01 -6.97
N TRP A 322 5.79 -0.61 -5.87
CA TRP A 322 6.51 -0.56 -4.59
C TRP A 322 7.95 -1.08 -4.71
N GLY A 323 8.20 -2.06 -5.59
CA GLY A 323 9.54 -2.63 -5.76
C GLY A 323 10.59 -1.61 -6.13
N PRO A 324 10.49 -0.93 -7.29
CA PRO A 324 11.41 0.14 -7.65
C PRO A 324 11.39 1.31 -6.68
N ALA A 325 10.23 1.68 -6.10
CA ALA A 325 10.12 2.78 -5.13
C ALA A 325 10.94 2.52 -3.86
N TYR A 326 10.82 1.34 -3.25
CA TYR A 326 11.63 0.94 -2.10
C TYR A 326 13.13 0.98 -2.40
N LEU A 327 13.55 0.37 -3.52
CA LEU A 327 14.97 0.38 -3.89
C LEU A 327 15.48 1.81 -4.11
N ALA A 328 14.70 2.67 -4.78
CA ALA A 328 15.10 4.06 -5.04
C ALA A 328 15.39 4.83 -3.74
N ALA A 329 14.64 4.51 -2.67
CA ALA A 329 14.83 5.09 -1.33
C ALA A 329 15.91 4.36 -0.49
N GLY A 330 16.63 3.39 -1.07
CA GLY A 330 17.67 2.65 -0.36
C GLY A 330 17.16 1.50 0.51
N VAL A 331 15.88 1.16 0.45
CA VAL A 331 15.29 0.02 1.17
C VAL A 331 15.57 -1.25 0.37
N THR A 332 16.40 -2.13 0.90
CA THR A 332 16.83 -3.37 0.22
C THR A 332 16.15 -4.63 0.75
N THR A 333 15.47 -4.51 1.88
CA THR A 333 14.69 -5.60 2.47
C THR A 333 13.42 -5.04 3.08
N VAL A 334 12.29 -5.71 2.85
CA VAL A 334 11.00 -5.40 3.47
C VAL A 334 10.42 -6.65 4.10
N ARG A 335 9.66 -6.49 5.17
CA ARG A 335 8.77 -7.52 5.69
C ARG A 335 7.34 -7.12 5.34
N ASP A 336 6.73 -7.84 4.40
CA ASP A 336 5.31 -7.68 4.09
C ASP A 336 4.47 -8.27 5.22
N CYS A 337 3.65 -7.42 5.84
CA CYS A 337 2.86 -7.74 7.03
C CYS A 337 1.43 -8.15 6.74
N GLY A 338 1.18 -8.63 5.55
CA GLY A 338 -0.11 -9.16 5.12
C GLY A 338 -0.47 -8.68 3.73
N ASN A 339 -0.78 -9.61 2.88
CA ASN A 339 -1.11 -9.38 1.49
C ASN A 339 -1.90 -10.57 0.94
N GLU A 340 -2.38 -10.45 -0.27
CA GLU A 340 -2.98 -11.56 -1.00
C GLU A 340 -1.94 -12.61 -1.35
N LEU A 341 -2.20 -13.83 -0.86
CA LEU A 341 -1.26 -14.95 -0.93
C LEU A 341 -0.67 -15.17 -2.32
N GLY A 342 -1.52 -15.23 -3.36
CA GLY A 342 -1.09 -15.47 -4.72
C GLY A 342 -0.32 -14.29 -5.33
N PHE A 343 -0.73 -13.07 -5.03
CA PHE A 343 -0.07 -11.86 -5.52
C PHE A 343 1.35 -11.72 -4.96
N ILE A 344 1.47 -11.72 -3.63
CA ILE A 344 2.76 -11.47 -2.98
C ILE A 344 3.77 -12.62 -3.22
N ASP A 345 3.30 -13.86 -3.30
CA ASP A 345 4.14 -15.00 -3.65
C ASP A 345 4.70 -14.86 -5.08
N ALA A 346 3.86 -14.45 -6.04
CA ALA A 346 4.30 -14.20 -7.42
C ALA A 346 5.29 -13.03 -7.52
N VAL A 347 5.05 -11.94 -6.78
CA VAL A 347 5.97 -10.79 -6.70
C VAL A 347 7.33 -11.19 -6.12
N ARG A 348 7.35 -11.83 -4.95
CA ARG A 348 8.57 -12.32 -4.30
C ARG A 348 9.36 -13.24 -5.24
N ASN A 349 8.70 -14.24 -5.82
CA ASN A 349 9.33 -15.21 -6.70
C ASN A 349 9.90 -14.55 -7.96
N ALA A 350 9.24 -13.53 -8.52
CA ALA A 350 9.76 -12.78 -9.66
C ALA A 350 11.04 -11.99 -9.29
N ILE A 351 11.06 -11.34 -8.13
CA ILE A 351 12.23 -10.59 -7.63
C ILE A 351 13.39 -11.56 -7.34
N ASP A 352 13.15 -12.65 -6.61
CA ASP A 352 14.16 -13.65 -6.25
C ASP A 352 14.75 -14.34 -7.49
N ALA A 353 13.94 -14.56 -8.52
CA ALA A 353 14.40 -15.11 -9.80
C ALA A 353 15.10 -14.06 -10.71
N GLY A 354 15.21 -12.79 -10.27
CA GLY A 354 15.79 -11.70 -11.07
C GLY A 354 14.94 -11.28 -12.27
N LYS A 355 13.67 -11.67 -12.29
CA LYS A 355 12.65 -11.34 -13.31
C LYS A 355 11.80 -10.14 -12.90
N GLY A 356 12.05 -9.55 -11.74
CA GLY A 356 11.42 -8.35 -11.20
C GLY A 356 12.45 -7.42 -10.60
N ILE A 357 12.02 -6.22 -10.21
CA ILE A 357 12.85 -5.22 -9.52
C ILE A 357 12.20 -4.92 -8.16
N GLY A 358 12.97 -5.08 -7.10
CA GLY A 358 12.51 -4.79 -5.76
C GLY A 358 13.49 -5.24 -4.67
N PRO A 359 13.16 -4.92 -3.41
CA PRO A 359 13.89 -5.40 -2.24
C PRO A 359 13.72 -6.91 -2.05
N LYS A 360 14.49 -7.51 -1.17
CA LYS A 360 14.16 -8.82 -0.61
C LYS A 360 12.86 -8.70 0.17
N ILE A 361 11.90 -9.58 -0.12
CA ILE A 361 10.60 -9.59 0.58
C ILE A 361 10.59 -10.78 1.54
N LEU A 362 10.46 -10.48 2.83
CA LEU A 362 10.11 -11.44 3.87
C LEU A 362 8.59 -11.41 4.05
N LEU A 363 7.97 -12.55 4.21
CA LEU A 363 6.51 -12.65 4.23
C LEU A 363 5.99 -13.04 5.61
N ALA A 364 5.15 -12.18 6.18
CA ALA A 364 4.33 -12.53 7.35
C ALA A 364 2.91 -12.86 6.89
N GLY A 365 2.52 -14.12 7.02
CA GLY A 365 1.23 -14.61 6.57
C GLY A 365 0.10 -14.16 7.49
N ILE A 366 -0.86 -13.38 6.96
CA ILE A 366 -1.94 -12.79 7.76
C ILE A 366 -3.05 -13.80 8.05
N ILE A 367 -3.34 -13.99 9.34
CA ILE A 367 -4.49 -14.75 9.86
C ILE A 367 -5.39 -13.81 10.63
N ASP A 368 -6.68 -13.78 10.31
CA ASP A 368 -7.67 -13.01 11.04
C ASP A 368 -8.83 -13.91 11.55
N GLY A 369 -9.66 -13.38 12.41
CA GLY A 369 -10.94 -14.01 12.76
C GLY A 369 -12.02 -13.74 11.72
N LYS A 370 -13.16 -14.43 11.81
CA LYS A 370 -14.33 -14.16 10.99
C LYS A 370 -15.15 -13.00 11.58
N GLY A 371 -15.84 -12.28 10.73
CA GLY A 371 -16.76 -11.23 11.16
C GLY A 371 -16.65 -9.94 10.35
N PRO A 372 -17.48 -8.94 10.66
CA PRO A 372 -17.57 -7.71 9.86
C PRO A 372 -16.33 -6.82 9.93
N THR A 373 -15.47 -7.02 10.93
CA THR A 373 -14.21 -6.28 11.09
C THR A 373 -13.00 -7.02 10.57
N ALA A 374 -13.18 -8.24 10.03
CA ALA A 374 -12.11 -9.07 9.49
C ALA A 374 -11.50 -8.47 8.23
N LEU A 375 -10.18 -8.61 8.08
CA LEU A 375 -9.43 -8.20 6.90
C LEU A 375 -8.61 -9.33 6.29
N GLY A 376 -8.18 -10.30 7.08
CA GLY A 376 -7.26 -11.34 6.61
C GLY A 376 -7.82 -12.24 5.51
N ILE A 377 -6.97 -12.59 4.54
CA ILE A 377 -7.33 -13.52 3.47
C ILE A 377 -7.59 -14.94 4.00
N ILE A 378 -6.86 -15.36 5.05
CA ILE A 378 -7.11 -16.61 5.77
C ILE A 378 -7.74 -16.26 7.11
N GLN A 379 -8.94 -16.80 7.33
CA GLN A 379 -9.72 -16.57 8.54
C GLN A 379 -9.81 -17.85 9.36
N ALA A 380 -9.60 -17.76 10.68
CA ALA A 380 -9.62 -18.89 11.59
C ALA A 380 -10.40 -18.57 12.87
N ASP A 381 -11.49 -19.32 13.10
CA ASP A 381 -12.33 -19.23 14.28
C ASP A 381 -12.34 -20.54 15.09
N THR A 382 -11.76 -21.61 14.52
CA THR A 382 -11.63 -22.92 15.14
C THR A 382 -10.18 -23.36 15.21
N LYS A 383 -9.88 -24.36 16.05
CA LYS A 383 -8.55 -24.95 16.17
C LYS A 383 -8.04 -25.47 14.83
N ASP A 384 -8.87 -26.21 14.11
CA ASP A 384 -8.46 -26.86 12.86
C ASP A 384 -8.20 -25.82 11.75
N GLU A 385 -9.01 -24.75 11.71
CA GLU A 385 -8.79 -23.62 10.80
C GLU A 385 -7.47 -22.91 11.11
N ALA A 386 -7.15 -22.70 12.41
CA ALA A 386 -5.91 -22.06 12.84
C ALA A 386 -4.68 -22.88 12.45
N ILE A 387 -4.69 -24.20 12.69
CA ILE A 387 -3.61 -25.11 12.30
C ILE A 387 -3.45 -25.09 10.77
N LYS A 388 -4.56 -25.26 10.03
CA LYS A 388 -4.54 -25.23 8.56
C LYS A 388 -3.99 -23.92 8.00
N ALA A 389 -4.29 -22.78 8.63
CA ALA A 389 -3.76 -21.49 8.23
C ALA A 389 -2.23 -21.43 8.36
N VAL A 390 -1.69 -21.87 9.49
CA VAL A 390 -0.24 -21.93 9.72
C VAL A 390 0.43 -22.91 8.73
N ASP A 391 -0.16 -24.10 8.53
CA ASP A 391 0.33 -25.11 7.56
C ASP A 391 0.38 -24.53 6.13
N THR A 392 -0.64 -23.76 5.75
CA THR A 392 -0.70 -23.12 4.42
C THR A 392 0.47 -22.18 4.21
N TYR A 393 0.75 -21.30 5.19
CA TYR A 393 1.88 -20.37 5.10
C TYR A 393 3.23 -21.10 5.14
N LYS A 394 3.36 -22.18 5.92
CA LYS A 394 4.58 -23.02 5.94
C LYS A 394 4.84 -23.65 4.58
N ALA A 395 3.82 -24.24 3.99
CA ALA A 395 3.93 -24.88 2.68
C ALA A 395 4.31 -23.88 1.56
N LYS A 396 3.95 -22.60 1.73
CA LYS A 396 4.28 -21.50 0.80
C LYS A 396 5.63 -20.83 1.09
N GLY A 397 6.36 -21.28 2.11
CA GLY A 397 7.67 -20.73 2.46
C GLY A 397 7.60 -19.29 2.97
N PHE A 398 6.59 -18.97 3.76
CA PHE A 398 6.53 -17.70 4.50
C PHE A 398 7.57 -17.71 5.62
N ASP A 399 7.91 -16.52 6.12
CA ASP A 399 8.96 -16.32 7.12
C ASP A 399 8.39 -16.15 8.53
N GLN A 400 7.14 -15.69 8.65
CA GLN A 400 6.50 -15.32 9.91
C GLN A 400 4.97 -15.46 9.79
N ILE A 401 4.26 -15.51 10.92
CA ILE A 401 2.80 -15.39 10.99
C ILE A 401 2.43 -14.01 11.51
N LYS A 402 1.49 -13.34 10.83
CA LYS A 402 0.83 -12.10 11.29
C LYS A 402 -0.57 -12.41 11.79
N VAL A 403 -0.91 -12.02 13.02
CA VAL A 403 -2.29 -12.02 13.52
C VAL A 403 -2.92 -10.65 13.38
N TYR A 404 -4.23 -10.62 13.11
CA TYR A 404 -4.99 -9.39 12.96
C TYR A 404 -6.08 -9.26 14.04
N SER A 405 -6.80 -8.15 14.00
CA SER A 405 -7.61 -7.65 15.14
C SER A 405 -8.82 -8.50 15.51
N SER A 406 -9.37 -9.29 14.55
CA SER A 406 -10.60 -10.08 14.79
C SER A 406 -10.33 -11.50 15.31
N VAL A 407 -9.06 -11.90 15.47
CA VAL A 407 -8.69 -13.21 16.03
C VAL A 407 -9.22 -13.33 17.46
N LYS A 408 -9.91 -14.42 17.77
CA LYS A 408 -10.40 -14.70 19.12
C LYS A 408 -9.25 -15.08 20.05
N PRO A 409 -9.28 -14.66 21.35
CA PRO A 409 -8.19 -14.95 22.31
C PRO A 409 -7.78 -16.43 22.39
N ALA A 410 -8.74 -17.35 22.41
CA ALA A 410 -8.47 -18.79 22.44
C ALA A 410 -7.79 -19.28 21.14
N ILE A 411 -8.10 -18.68 20.00
CA ILE A 411 -7.53 -19.02 18.71
C ILE A 411 -6.12 -18.44 18.58
N LEU A 412 -5.84 -17.24 19.13
CA LEU A 412 -4.49 -16.66 19.16
C LEU A 412 -3.48 -17.65 19.77
N LYS A 413 -3.81 -18.23 20.93
CA LYS A 413 -2.91 -19.18 21.59
C LYS A 413 -2.63 -20.42 20.74
N ILE A 414 -3.64 -20.89 20.00
CA ILE A 414 -3.49 -22.04 19.08
C ILE A 414 -2.58 -21.66 17.92
N ILE A 415 -2.81 -20.48 17.30
CA ILE A 415 -1.96 -19.96 16.23
C ILE A 415 -0.50 -19.85 16.70
N CYS A 416 -0.25 -19.24 17.86
CA CYS A 416 1.09 -19.07 18.41
C CYS A 416 1.77 -20.42 18.66
N ASN A 417 1.09 -21.37 19.31
CA ASN A 417 1.64 -22.67 19.58
C ASN A 417 2.00 -23.45 18.31
N GLU A 418 1.13 -23.46 17.30
CA GLU A 418 1.38 -24.15 16.05
C GLU A 418 2.48 -23.44 15.24
N ALA A 419 2.49 -22.10 15.21
CA ALA A 419 3.53 -21.31 14.57
C ALA A 419 4.92 -21.62 15.16
N HIS A 420 5.05 -21.61 16.50
CA HIS A 420 6.32 -21.94 17.17
C HIS A 420 6.76 -23.37 16.92
N LYS A 421 5.85 -24.35 16.96
CA LYS A 421 6.14 -25.75 16.63
C LYS A 421 6.74 -25.90 15.22
N GLN A 422 6.30 -25.04 14.26
CA GLN A 422 6.79 -25.04 12.89
C GLN A 422 7.99 -24.12 12.66
N GLY A 423 8.52 -23.46 13.72
CA GLY A 423 9.68 -22.58 13.68
C GLY A 423 9.39 -21.16 13.21
N PHE A 424 8.12 -20.74 13.21
CA PHE A 424 7.73 -19.35 12.97
C PHE A 424 7.78 -18.54 14.26
N THR A 425 8.02 -17.24 14.13
CA THR A 425 7.62 -16.22 15.11
C THR A 425 6.26 -15.64 14.75
N VAL A 426 5.57 -15.06 15.73
CA VAL A 426 4.25 -14.44 15.55
C VAL A 426 4.35 -12.95 15.79
N THR A 427 3.89 -12.17 14.83
CA THR A 427 3.78 -10.71 14.87
C THR A 427 2.32 -10.28 14.71
N GLY A 428 2.00 -9.02 14.95
CA GLY A 428 0.69 -8.49 14.54
C GLY A 428 0.06 -7.51 15.49
N HIS A 429 -1.22 -7.31 15.27
CA HIS A 429 -2.10 -6.56 16.15
C HIS A 429 -2.37 -7.35 17.43
N ILE A 430 -2.61 -6.63 18.51
CA ILE A 430 -3.25 -7.25 19.66
C ILE A 430 -4.72 -7.44 19.32
N PRO A 431 -5.26 -8.67 19.36
CA PRO A 431 -6.65 -8.90 19.03
C PRO A 431 -7.61 -8.10 19.90
N ASN A 432 -8.77 -7.77 19.35
CA ASN A 432 -9.83 -7.04 20.05
C ASN A 432 -10.17 -7.73 21.37
N ASN A 433 -10.43 -6.94 22.42
CA ASN A 433 -10.71 -7.38 23.79
C ASN A 433 -9.53 -8.09 24.49
N MET A 434 -8.31 -7.95 23.98
CA MET A 434 -7.09 -8.38 24.65
C MET A 434 -6.23 -7.17 25.04
N THR A 435 -5.41 -7.35 26.06
CA THR A 435 -4.30 -6.44 26.36
C THR A 435 -3.03 -6.91 25.69
N LEU A 436 -2.04 -6.02 25.51
CA LEU A 436 -0.73 -6.42 24.98
C LEU A 436 -0.11 -7.53 25.87
N ARG A 437 -0.23 -7.45 27.20
CA ARG A 437 0.24 -8.51 28.10
C ARG A 437 -0.37 -9.86 27.74
N ALA A 438 -1.68 -9.93 27.59
CA ALA A 438 -2.38 -11.16 27.24
C ALA A 438 -1.98 -11.71 25.85
N GLY A 439 -1.71 -10.82 24.89
CA GLY A 439 -1.19 -11.20 23.57
C GLY A 439 0.19 -11.82 23.65
N VAL A 440 1.12 -11.21 24.38
CA VAL A 440 2.48 -11.71 24.60
C VAL A 440 2.45 -13.02 25.40
N ASP A 441 1.67 -13.11 26.48
CA ASP A 441 1.49 -14.34 27.27
C ASP A 441 0.87 -15.49 26.44
N SER A 442 0.15 -15.16 25.37
CA SER A 442 -0.38 -16.15 24.41
C SER A 442 0.69 -16.65 23.42
N GLY A 443 1.87 -15.98 23.35
CA GLY A 443 2.99 -16.39 22.54
C GLY A 443 3.35 -15.42 21.40
N MET A 444 2.80 -14.21 21.34
CA MET A 444 3.25 -13.22 20.37
C MET A 444 4.69 -12.79 20.64
N ASN A 445 5.54 -12.83 19.61
CA ASN A 445 6.96 -12.47 19.71
C ASN A 445 7.22 -11.02 19.38
N MET A 446 6.33 -10.41 18.56
CA MET A 446 6.44 -9.04 18.10
C MET A 446 5.06 -8.38 18.08
N VAL A 447 5.01 -7.10 18.48
CA VAL A 447 3.80 -6.28 18.43
C VAL A 447 3.99 -5.14 17.44
N ASN A 448 3.08 -5.05 16.49
CA ASN A 448 3.00 -3.93 15.57
C ASN A 448 2.24 -2.78 16.22
N HIS A 449 2.62 -1.55 15.88
CA HIS A 449 2.01 -0.30 16.32
C HIS A 449 2.21 0.05 17.79
N ILE A 450 2.84 1.19 18.00
CA ILE A 450 3.17 1.73 19.34
C ILE A 450 1.93 1.98 20.21
N GLN A 451 0.74 2.13 19.62
CA GLN A 451 -0.52 2.36 20.34
C GLN A 451 -0.83 1.26 21.35
N TYR A 452 -0.45 0.00 21.05
CA TYR A 452 -0.69 -1.09 22.00
C TYR A 452 0.21 -0.98 23.22
N VAL A 453 1.45 -0.52 23.02
CA VAL A 453 2.36 -0.21 24.15
C VAL A 453 1.86 1.01 24.91
N TYR A 454 1.47 2.08 24.19
CA TYR A 454 0.88 3.28 24.77
C TYR A 454 -0.36 2.96 25.62
N SER A 455 -1.18 1.98 25.24
CA SER A 455 -2.38 1.58 25.98
C SER A 455 -2.08 1.01 27.37
N LEU A 456 -0.87 0.48 27.60
CA LEU A 456 -0.42 -0.03 28.90
C LEU A 456 0.10 1.08 29.83
N MET A 457 0.38 2.27 29.30
CA MET A 457 1.02 3.34 30.06
C MET A 457 0.03 4.13 30.88
N LYS A 458 0.50 4.65 32.02
CA LYS A 458 -0.22 5.68 32.76
C LYS A 458 -0.20 6.98 31.98
N ARG A 459 -1.35 7.59 31.77
CA ARG A 459 -1.53 8.82 30.99
C ARG A 459 -1.84 10.01 31.91
N ASN A 460 -1.29 11.15 31.55
CA ASN A 460 -1.64 12.46 32.09
C ASN A 460 -2.99 12.95 31.51
N LYS A 461 -3.50 14.09 32.02
CA LYS A 461 -4.77 14.68 31.54
C LYS A 461 -4.72 15.12 30.07
N ASP A 462 -3.55 15.53 29.59
CA ASP A 462 -3.28 15.92 28.20
C ASP A 462 -2.99 14.74 27.28
N ARG A 463 -3.21 13.51 27.74
CA ARG A 463 -2.94 12.23 27.05
C ARG A 463 -1.46 11.87 26.89
N SER A 464 -0.52 12.69 27.35
CA SER A 464 0.89 12.30 27.38
C SER A 464 1.12 11.15 28.36
N ILE A 465 2.24 10.41 28.18
CA ILE A 465 2.62 9.31 29.08
C ILE A 465 3.27 9.89 30.36
N ASN A 466 2.86 9.39 31.54
CA ASN A 466 3.60 9.57 32.77
C ASN A 466 4.64 8.42 32.90
N PHE A 467 5.87 8.66 32.47
CA PHE A 467 6.94 7.66 32.48
C PHE A 467 7.44 7.35 33.93
N ASP A 468 7.23 8.23 34.87
CA ASP A 468 7.68 8.04 36.26
C ASP A 468 6.73 7.18 37.07
N ASP A 469 5.52 6.99 36.60
CA ASP A 469 4.51 6.16 37.24
C ASP A 469 4.89 4.67 37.22
N SER A 470 4.58 3.98 38.33
CA SER A 470 4.89 2.56 38.49
C SER A 470 4.23 1.66 37.44
N VAL A 471 3.02 2.03 36.92
CA VAL A 471 2.32 1.31 35.87
C VAL A 471 3.13 1.35 34.58
N SER A 472 3.63 2.55 34.21
CA SER A 472 4.44 2.71 32.99
C SER A 472 5.76 1.94 33.09
N LYS A 473 6.45 2.05 34.24
CA LYS A 473 7.69 1.30 34.49
C LYS A 473 7.46 -0.23 34.41
N SER A 474 6.39 -0.72 35.07
CA SER A 474 6.03 -2.14 34.99
C SER A 474 5.66 -2.60 33.60
N ALA A 475 5.06 -1.76 32.76
CA ALA A 475 4.74 -2.09 31.38
C ALA A 475 6.01 -2.24 30.53
N ILE A 476 6.96 -1.32 30.65
CA ILE A 476 8.25 -1.40 29.94
C ILE A 476 9.04 -2.64 30.40
N GLN A 477 9.09 -2.87 31.72
CA GLN A 477 9.77 -4.05 32.27
C GLN A 477 9.19 -5.36 31.76
N PHE A 478 7.85 -5.46 31.67
CA PHE A 478 7.17 -6.63 31.10
C PHE A 478 7.63 -6.92 29.66
N ILE A 479 7.63 -5.88 28.79
CA ILE A 479 8.03 -6.01 27.38
C ILE A 479 9.50 -6.46 27.29
N LYS A 480 10.36 -5.88 28.12
CA LYS A 480 11.79 -6.24 28.23
C LYS A 480 11.97 -7.70 28.62
N ASP A 481 11.32 -8.14 29.71
CA ASP A 481 11.47 -9.50 30.26
C ASP A 481 11.02 -10.57 29.27
N HIS A 482 10.02 -10.27 28.43
CA HIS A 482 9.55 -11.17 27.38
C HIS A 482 10.33 -11.03 26.06
N GLN A 483 11.32 -10.14 25.99
CA GLN A 483 12.06 -9.84 24.76
C GLN A 483 11.15 -9.56 23.56
N THR A 484 10.00 -8.94 23.83
CA THR A 484 8.99 -8.63 22.82
C THR A 484 9.54 -7.57 21.86
N VAL A 485 9.58 -7.87 20.57
CA VAL A 485 10.00 -6.92 19.54
C VAL A 485 8.89 -5.89 19.32
N ILE A 486 9.24 -4.63 19.26
CA ILE A 486 8.29 -3.56 18.97
C ILE A 486 8.58 -2.95 17.59
N ASP A 487 7.54 -2.88 16.79
CA ASP A 487 7.49 -2.27 15.48
C ASP A 487 6.54 -1.05 15.59
N PRO A 488 7.06 0.16 15.85
CA PRO A 488 6.25 1.29 16.30
C PRO A 488 5.33 1.90 15.27
N THR A 489 5.76 1.97 14.01
CA THR A 489 5.03 2.64 12.91
C THR A 489 4.59 4.07 13.27
N ILE A 490 5.48 4.89 13.83
CA ILE A 490 5.17 6.27 14.26
C ILE A 490 4.75 7.14 13.08
N GLY A 491 5.33 6.90 11.89
CA GLY A 491 5.06 7.67 10.68
C GLY A 491 3.59 7.65 10.26
N VAL A 492 2.89 6.52 10.46
CA VAL A 492 1.44 6.42 10.19
C VAL A 492 0.65 7.36 11.10
N TYR A 493 0.99 7.41 12.40
CA TYR A 493 0.32 8.32 13.33
C TYR A 493 0.65 9.78 13.04
N ASP A 494 1.92 10.08 12.72
CA ASP A 494 2.34 11.44 12.39
C ASP A 494 1.60 11.95 11.13
N LEU A 495 1.46 11.12 10.10
CA LEU A 495 0.69 11.44 8.90
C LEU A 495 -0.82 11.59 9.19
N ALA A 496 -1.41 10.64 9.92
CA ALA A 496 -2.85 10.64 10.21
C ALA A 496 -3.27 11.79 11.14
N LEU A 497 -2.40 12.19 12.07
CA LEU A 497 -2.68 13.22 13.06
C LEU A 497 -2.12 14.60 12.70
N ARG A 498 -1.44 14.77 11.54
CA ARG A 498 -0.92 16.08 11.15
C ARG A 498 -2.05 17.10 11.00
N ASP A 499 -1.77 18.38 11.18
CA ASP A 499 -2.68 19.43 10.78
C ASP A 499 -2.81 19.44 9.24
N VAL A 500 -3.99 19.14 8.72
CA VAL A 500 -4.24 19.07 7.27
C VAL A 500 -3.90 20.38 6.54
N LYS A 501 -3.88 21.51 7.25
CA LYS A 501 -3.48 22.83 6.71
C LYS A 501 -1.97 23.07 6.75
N SER A 502 -1.21 22.21 7.44
CA SER A 502 0.24 22.34 7.50
C SER A 502 0.90 22.03 6.16
N ASP A 503 2.06 22.61 5.91
CA ASP A 503 2.88 22.30 4.75
C ASP A 503 3.41 20.87 4.82
N ILE A 504 2.89 20.01 3.95
CA ILE A 504 3.25 18.59 3.91
C ILE A 504 4.72 18.34 3.53
N THR A 505 5.39 19.32 2.90
CA THR A 505 6.82 19.19 2.55
C THR A 505 7.72 19.19 3.78
N LYS A 506 7.22 19.61 4.95
CA LYS A 506 7.95 19.47 6.23
C LYS A 506 8.07 18.01 6.65
N MET A 507 7.08 17.18 6.32
CA MET A 507 7.06 15.74 6.57
C MET A 507 7.78 14.99 5.43
N GLU A 508 7.44 15.31 4.17
CA GLU A 508 8.04 14.69 2.99
C GLU A 508 8.57 15.75 2.02
N PRO A 509 9.86 16.10 2.12
CA PRO A 509 10.48 17.12 1.25
C PRO A 509 10.35 16.83 -0.25
N SER A 510 10.21 15.56 -0.63
CA SER A 510 10.03 15.13 -2.02
C SER A 510 8.57 15.09 -2.48
N PHE A 511 7.63 15.58 -1.68
CA PHE A 511 6.18 15.47 -1.94
C PHE A 511 5.76 15.87 -3.36
N TYR A 512 6.25 16.99 -3.86
CA TYR A 512 5.91 17.45 -5.21
C TYR A 512 6.61 16.68 -6.35
N THR A 513 7.48 15.72 -6.03
CA THR A 513 8.04 14.81 -7.03
C THR A 513 7.18 13.55 -7.20
N LEU A 514 6.24 13.31 -6.30
CA LEU A 514 5.31 12.18 -6.36
C LEU A 514 4.35 12.33 -7.55
N PRO A 515 3.85 11.24 -8.11
CA PRO A 515 2.73 11.25 -9.05
C PRO A 515 1.49 11.94 -8.49
N LEU A 516 0.74 12.64 -9.34
CA LEU A 516 -0.43 13.41 -8.94
C LEU A 516 -1.45 12.61 -8.08
N PRO A 517 -1.76 11.33 -8.37
CA PRO A 517 -2.65 10.54 -7.52
C PRO A 517 -2.18 10.44 -6.07
N LEU A 518 -0.88 10.22 -5.83
CA LEU A 518 -0.30 10.19 -4.49
C LEU A 518 -0.32 11.57 -3.82
N GLN A 519 0.01 12.63 -4.57
CA GLN A 519 -0.10 14.00 -4.03
C GLN A 519 -1.53 14.29 -3.58
N THR A 520 -2.54 13.92 -4.37
CA THR A 520 -3.95 14.12 -4.04
C THR A 520 -4.37 13.33 -2.81
N GLN A 521 -3.93 12.07 -2.70
CA GLN A 521 -4.21 11.20 -1.56
C GLN A 521 -3.65 11.80 -0.26
N PHE A 522 -2.36 12.11 -0.23
CA PHE A 522 -1.69 12.53 1.00
C PHE A 522 -1.93 14.00 1.38
N ALA A 523 -2.19 14.90 0.41
CA ALA A 523 -2.49 16.29 0.72
C ALA A 523 -3.69 16.44 1.65
N ASN A 524 -4.67 15.57 1.52
CA ASN A 524 -5.92 15.59 2.29
C ASN A 524 -5.92 14.71 3.53
N THR A 525 -4.80 14.00 3.81
CA THR A 525 -4.67 13.17 5.02
C THR A 525 -4.27 14.03 6.20
N GLY A 526 -4.98 13.91 7.31
CA GLY A 526 -4.72 14.64 8.55
C GLY A 526 -5.99 15.05 9.27
N GLU A 527 -5.84 15.77 10.36
CA GLU A 527 -6.89 16.27 11.24
C GLU A 527 -7.07 17.78 11.08
N ASP A 528 -8.17 18.30 11.58
CA ASP A 528 -8.30 19.75 11.75
C ASP A 528 -7.32 20.28 12.82
N SER A 529 -7.00 21.59 12.76
CA SER A 529 -5.98 22.19 13.63
C SER A 529 -6.26 22.04 15.13
N ALA A 530 -7.53 21.97 15.56
CA ALA A 530 -7.89 21.81 16.95
C ALA A 530 -7.70 20.36 17.43
N THR A 531 -8.14 19.40 16.63
CA THR A 531 -7.93 17.95 16.89
C THR A 531 -6.44 17.64 16.87
N HIS A 532 -5.68 18.14 15.88
CA HIS A 532 -4.22 18.02 15.84
C HIS A 532 -3.59 18.50 17.15
N ALA A 533 -3.85 19.74 17.57
CA ALA A 533 -3.27 20.31 18.79
C ALA A 533 -3.60 19.48 20.04
N MET A 534 -4.82 18.93 20.12
CA MET A 534 -5.24 18.07 21.23
C MET A 534 -4.50 16.72 21.28
N LEU A 535 -4.09 16.18 20.12
CA LEU A 535 -3.47 14.85 20.03
C LEU A 535 -1.94 14.89 20.03
N MET A 536 -1.33 16.06 19.82
CA MET A 536 0.14 16.18 19.78
C MET A 536 0.87 15.74 21.06
N PRO A 537 0.37 16.01 22.31
CA PRO A 537 1.04 15.48 23.50
C PRO A 537 1.11 13.95 23.54
N MET A 538 0.07 13.28 23.04
CA MET A 538 0.04 11.83 22.88
C MET A 538 1.12 11.39 21.89
N LEU A 539 1.14 11.94 20.68
CA LEU A 539 2.08 11.57 19.62
C LEU A 539 3.54 11.82 20.07
N ASN A 540 3.82 12.97 20.65
CA ASN A 540 5.15 13.29 21.18
C ASN A 540 5.60 12.29 22.26
N SER A 541 4.70 11.88 23.15
CA SER A 541 5.04 10.87 24.16
C SER A 541 5.22 9.47 23.56
N MET A 542 4.56 9.14 22.44
CA MET A 542 4.80 7.90 21.70
C MET A 542 6.21 7.89 21.07
N LYS A 543 6.67 9.02 20.51
CA LYS A 543 8.06 9.16 20.02
C LYS A 543 9.06 8.92 21.14
N VAL A 544 8.87 9.56 22.32
CA VAL A 544 9.72 9.37 23.51
C VAL A 544 9.65 7.92 24.01
N LEU A 545 8.50 7.26 23.92
CA LEU A 545 8.34 5.86 24.33
C LEU A 545 9.26 4.93 23.51
N VAL A 546 9.45 5.19 22.23
CA VAL A 546 10.39 4.43 21.39
C VAL A 546 11.79 4.49 21.97
N LYS A 547 12.26 5.68 22.35
CA LYS A 547 13.57 5.87 23.01
C LYS A 547 13.65 5.11 24.33
N LYS A 548 12.62 5.22 25.18
CA LYS A 548 12.59 4.52 26.48
C LYS A 548 12.67 2.99 26.31
N LEU A 549 11.94 2.43 25.35
CA LEU A 549 12.00 1.01 25.04
C LEU A 549 13.41 0.60 24.57
N TYR A 550 13.99 1.38 23.66
CA TYR A 550 15.33 1.13 23.14
C TYR A 550 16.39 1.15 24.25
N ASP A 551 16.37 2.15 25.16
CA ASP A 551 17.31 2.30 26.27
C ASP A 551 17.21 1.14 27.25
N GLU A 552 16.02 0.60 27.45
CA GLU A 552 15.83 -0.57 28.30
C GLU A 552 16.25 -1.89 27.61
N GLY A 553 16.72 -1.85 26.37
CA GLY A 553 17.18 -3.00 25.61
C GLY A 553 16.04 -3.82 24.96
N VAL A 554 14.85 -3.24 24.84
CA VAL A 554 13.77 -3.83 24.05
C VAL A 554 14.15 -3.75 22.57
N PRO A 555 14.05 -4.83 21.79
CA PRO A 555 14.32 -4.78 20.36
C PRO A 555 13.27 -3.91 19.64
N VAL A 556 13.70 -2.78 19.09
CA VAL A 556 12.86 -1.89 18.26
C VAL A 556 13.29 -2.02 16.81
N VAL A 557 12.34 -2.20 15.92
CA VAL A 557 12.55 -2.27 14.47
C VAL A 557 11.79 -1.16 13.76
N ALA A 558 12.38 -0.57 12.72
CA ALA A 558 11.70 0.44 11.92
C ALA A 558 10.74 -0.22 10.94
N GLY A 559 9.47 0.14 11.03
CA GLY A 559 8.41 -0.27 10.12
C GLY A 559 7.50 0.91 9.81
N THR A 560 6.98 0.99 8.59
CA THR A 560 6.26 2.19 8.12
C THR A 560 4.75 2.03 8.07
N ASP A 561 4.25 0.82 7.95
CA ASP A 561 2.84 0.55 7.67
C ASP A 561 2.32 1.38 6.47
N MET A 562 3.14 1.44 5.41
CA MET A 562 2.95 2.21 4.19
C MET A 562 3.26 3.73 4.34
N GLY A 563 2.39 4.61 3.84
CA GLY A 563 2.64 6.03 3.70
C GLY A 563 3.27 6.38 2.36
N PHE A 564 4.21 7.33 2.33
CA PHE A 564 4.85 7.76 1.07
C PHE A 564 5.73 6.65 0.50
N PRO A 565 5.45 6.13 -0.71
CA PRO A 565 6.14 4.96 -1.25
C PRO A 565 7.66 5.10 -1.26
N GLY A 566 8.33 4.24 -0.48
CA GLY A 566 9.78 4.22 -0.31
C GLY A 566 10.34 5.27 0.66
N PHE A 567 9.74 6.45 0.79
CA PHE A 567 10.26 7.54 1.60
C PHE A 567 9.95 7.43 3.09
N SER A 568 8.88 6.71 3.47
CA SER A 568 8.41 6.64 4.86
C SER A 568 9.43 6.03 5.82
N VAL A 569 10.34 5.16 5.37
CA VAL A 569 11.41 4.63 6.25
C VAL A 569 12.33 5.76 6.73
N ALA A 570 12.69 6.70 5.85
CA ALA A 570 13.51 7.85 6.26
C ALA A 570 12.77 8.71 7.27
N HIS A 571 11.47 8.96 7.05
CA HIS A 571 10.64 9.71 7.99
C HIS A 571 10.50 9.00 9.34
N GLU A 572 10.32 7.69 9.35
CA GLU A 572 10.28 6.89 10.59
C GLU A 572 11.55 7.06 11.42
N LEU A 573 12.74 7.04 10.77
CA LEU A 573 14.03 7.26 11.43
C LEU A 573 14.17 8.69 11.96
N GLU A 574 13.68 9.69 11.24
CA GLU A 574 13.61 11.09 11.67
C GLU A 574 12.79 11.23 12.95
N LEU A 575 11.60 10.58 13.00
CA LEU A 575 10.73 10.59 14.17
C LEU A 575 11.36 9.88 15.39
N TYR A 576 12.16 8.83 15.15
CA TYR A 576 12.91 8.20 16.24
C TYR A 576 13.97 9.12 16.82
N VAL A 577 14.66 9.89 15.97
CA VAL A 577 15.64 10.89 16.40
C VAL A 577 14.94 12.04 17.14
N GLU A 578 13.78 12.50 16.66
CA GLU A 578 12.95 13.47 17.40
C GLU A 578 12.51 12.94 18.76
N GLY A 579 12.25 11.65 18.88
CA GLY A 579 11.92 10.96 20.13
C GLY A 579 13.11 10.79 21.10
N GLY A 580 14.33 11.11 20.63
CA GLY A 580 15.56 11.14 21.44
C GLY A 580 16.57 10.03 21.14
N LEU A 581 16.37 9.16 20.13
CA LEU A 581 17.42 8.28 19.68
C LEU A 581 18.54 9.11 19.02
N THR A 582 19.79 8.68 19.20
CA THR A 582 20.87 9.19 18.34
C THR A 582 20.67 8.69 16.90
N PRO A 583 21.19 9.42 15.90
CA PRO A 583 21.11 8.92 14.51
C PRO A 583 21.69 7.51 14.34
N ALA A 584 22.78 7.19 15.05
CA ALA A 584 23.38 5.84 15.02
C ALA A 584 22.43 4.77 15.57
N GLU A 585 21.70 5.06 16.66
CA GLU A 585 20.69 4.17 17.24
C GLU A 585 19.49 3.99 16.29
N ALA A 586 19.01 5.09 15.69
CA ALA A 586 17.92 5.03 14.71
C ALA A 586 18.33 4.16 13.49
N LEU A 587 19.53 4.32 12.94
CA LEU A 587 20.02 3.49 11.84
C LEU A 587 20.05 1.99 12.19
N LYS A 588 20.38 1.62 13.44
CA LYS A 588 20.34 0.22 13.88
C LYS A 588 18.94 -0.39 13.76
N THR A 589 17.89 0.39 14.04
CA THR A 589 16.50 -0.09 13.97
C THR A 589 16.05 -0.43 12.55
N ALA A 590 16.70 0.13 11.53
CA ALA A 590 16.42 -0.15 10.12
C ALA A 590 17.54 -0.93 9.43
N THR A 591 18.47 -1.57 10.15
CA THR A 591 19.59 -2.32 9.55
C THR A 591 19.86 -3.61 10.31
N ILE A 592 20.70 -3.56 11.35
CA ILE A 592 21.19 -4.77 12.03
C ILE A 592 20.16 -5.36 13.01
N ILE A 593 19.35 -4.55 13.68
CA ILE A 593 18.33 -5.07 14.62
C ILE A 593 17.29 -5.93 13.89
N PRO A 594 16.64 -5.46 12.80
CA PRO A 594 15.72 -6.30 12.05
C PRO A 594 16.39 -7.56 11.47
N ALA A 595 17.65 -7.46 11.01
CA ALA A 595 18.38 -8.63 10.53
C ALA A 595 18.61 -9.68 11.65
N ARG A 596 18.85 -9.24 12.91
CA ARG A 596 18.93 -10.13 14.08
C ARG A 596 17.58 -10.74 14.42
N VAL A 597 16.54 -9.92 14.48
CA VAL A 597 15.17 -10.35 14.81
C VAL A 597 14.67 -11.41 13.83
N MET A 598 15.00 -11.27 12.54
CA MET A 598 14.61 -12.22 11.50
C MET A 598 15.63 -13.36 11.29
N GLY A 599 16.65 -13.49 12.14
CA GLY A 599 17.66 -14.56 12.05
C GLY A 599 18.59 -14.44 10.84
N LEU A 600 18.71 -13.28 10.23
CA LEU A 600 19.46 -13.02 8.99
C LEU A 600 20.76 -12.23 9.22
N ALA A 601 21.14 -11.91 10.45
CA ALA A 601 22.27 -11.05 10.76
C ALA A 601 23.63 -11.58 10.24
N GLN A 602 23.77 -12.90 10.04
CA GLN A 602 24.97 -13.48 9.42
C GLN A 602 25.02 -13.24 7.90
N LYS A 603 23.88 -12.90 7.27
CA LYS A 603 23.80 -12.72 5.81
C LYS A 603 23.66 -11.27 5.37
N THR A 604 23.11 -10.39 6.23
CA THR A 604 22.76 -9.01 5.84
C THR A 604 22.67 -8.10 7.09
N GLY A 605 22.27 -6.83 6.91
CA GLY A 605 22.05 -5.85 7.98
C GLY A 605 23.32 -5.10 8.42
N SER A 606 24.52 -5.47 7.97
CA SER A 606 25.77 -4.72 8.15
C SER A 606 26.72 -4.98 7.00
N ILE A 607 27.73 -4.14 6.84
CA ILE A 607 28.80 -4.28 5.84
C ILE A 607 29.93 -5.06 6.45
N SER A 608 30.08 -6.34 6.05
CA SER A 608 31.16 -7.23 6.48
C SER A 608 31.46 -8.26 5.39
N ALA A 609 32.69 -8.71 5.31
CA ALA A 609 33.06 -9.79 4.39
C ALA A 609 32.22 -11.05 4.62
N GLY A 610 31.77 -11.69 3.56
CA GLY A 610 30.90 -12.85 3.57
C GLY A 610 29.39 -12.55 3.57
N LYS A 611 28.98 -11.29 3.84
CA LYS A 611 27.56 -10.89 3.79
C LYS A 611 27.12 -10.49 2.39
N ASN A 612 25.81 -10.54 2.15
CA ASN A 612 25.23 -10.02 0.93
C ASN A 612 25.59 -8.54 0.74
N ALA A 613 25.90 -8.17 -0.49
CA ALA A 613 26.16 -6.80 -0.85
C ALA A 613 24.83 -6.03 -1.08
N ASP A 614 24.06 -5.88 -0.01
CA ASP A 614 22.90 -5.00 0.06
C ASP A 614 23.39 -3.66 0.61
N ILE A 615 23.85 -2.78 -0.28
CA ILE A 615 24.63 -1.58 0.04
C ILE A 615 23.99 -0.36 -0.61
N ILE A 616 23.92 0.75 0.13
CA ILE A 616 23.57 2.05 -0.43
C ILE A 616 24.73 3.03 -0.24
N ILE A 617 24.90 3.91 -1.22
CA ILE A 617 25.85 5.02 -1.19
C ILE A 617 25.03 6.30 -1.20
N ILE A 618 25.24 7.16 -0.21
CA ILE A 618 24.45 8.37 0.01
C ILE A 618 25.36 9.60 0.04
N ASP A 619 24.82 10.77 -0.28
CA ASP A 619 25.45 12.05 -0.04
C ASP A 619 25.14 12.53 1.39
N GLY A 620 26.16 12.99 2.10
CA GLY A 620 26.09 13.46 3.49
C GLY A 620 26.39 12.36 4.51
N ASP A 621 26.36 12.74 5.77
CA ASP A 621 26.67 11.88 6.92
C ASP A 621 25.41 11.69 7.79
N PRO A 622 24.77 10.50 7.77
CA PRO A 622 23.56 10.25 8.54
C PRO A 622 23.82 10.12 10.05
N LEU A 623 25.09 10.01 10.50
CA LEU A 623 25.42 10.01 11.92
C LEU A 623 25.36 11.43 12.53
N THR A 624 25.53 12.46 11.70
CA THR A 624 25.42 13.88 12.11
C THR A 624 24.03 14.45 11.79
N ASN A 625 23.42 14.00 10.69
CA ASN A 625 22.08 14.40 10.27
C ASN A 625 21.36 13.22 9.64
N ILE A 626 20.38 12.67 10.36
CA ILE A 626 19.63 11.48 9.91
C ILE A 626 18.95 11.69 8.55
N ASN A 627 18.57 12.93 8.20
CA ASN A 627 17.93 13.24 6.90
C ASN A 627 18.83 12.90 5.70
N ALA A 628 20.16 12.75 5.91
CA ALA A 628 21.07 12.33 4.85
C ALA A 628 20.72 10.96 4.25
N VAL A 629 19.98 10.09 4.97
CA VAL A 629 19.51 8.79 4.46
C VAL A 629 18.62 8.94 3.21
N ARG A 630 18.00 10.12 3.01
CA ARG A 630 17.17 10.44 1.83
C ARG A 630 17.99 10.66 0.56
N ASN A 631 19.29 10.90 0.69
CA ASN A 631 20.16 11.30 -0.41
C ASN A 631 20.84 10.11 -1.10
N VAL A 632 20.10 9.07 -1.39
CA VAL A 632 20.62 7.86 -2.06
C VAL A 632 21.09 8.19 -3.46
N LYS A 633 22.33 7.78 -3.80
CA LYS A 633 22.95 7.96 -5.12
C LYS A 633 23.16 6.66 -5.86
N THR A 634 23.43 5.58 -5.14
CA THR A 634 23.67 4.28 -5.75
C THR A 634 23.15 3.18 -4.83
N ILE A 635 22.48 2.19 -5.40
CA ILE A 635 22.06 0.99 -4.69
C ILE A 635 22.78 -0.22 -5.30
N ILE A 636 23.33 -1.07 -4.47
CA ILE A 636 23.88 -2.36 -4.85
C ILE A 636 23.03 -3.42 -4.19
N LYS A 637 22.43 -4.28 -5.01
CA LYS A 637 21.53 -5.35 -4.56
C LYS A 637 21.66 -6.57 -5.45
N GLY A 638 21.97 -7.75 -4.85
CA GLY A 638 22.08 -9.00 -5.61
C GLY A 638 23.15 -8.93 -6.72
N GLY A 639 24.26 -8.21 -6.51
CA GLY A 639 25.33 -8.04 -7.52
C GLY A 639 24.96 -7.10 -8.68
N LYS A 640 23.87 -6.36 -8.58
CA LYS A 640 23.42 -5.36 -9.56
C LYS A 640 23.56 -3.97 -8.97
N VAL A 641 23.83 -3.00 -9.84
CA VAL A 641 23.91 -1.57 -9.49
C VAL A 641 22.68 -0.86 -10.03
N TYR A 642 22.00 -0.11 -9.17
CA TYR A 642 20.81 0.65 -9.54
C TYR A 642 21.02 2.15 -9.32
N ASN A 643 20.42 2.94 -10.21
CA ASN A 643 20.35 4.40 -10.08
C ASN A 643 18.98 4.79 -9.54
N PRO A 644 18.89 5.51 -8.40
CA PRO A 644 17.61 5.92 -7.81
C PRO A 644 16.73 6.73 -8.75
N ALA A 645 17.30 7.66 -9.53
CA ALA A 645 16.53 8.51 -10.43
C ALA A 645 15.86 7.68 -11.55
N VAL A 646 16.51 6.63 -12.05
CA VAL A 646 15.92 5.72 -13.02
C VAL A 646 14.76 4.95 -12.39
N LEU A 647 14.94 4.45 -11.16
CA LEU A 647 13.90 3.72 -10.46
C LEU A 647 12.69 4.60 -10.12
N HIS A 648 12.92 5.84 -9.65
CA HIS A 648 11.85 6.81 -9.42
C HIS A 648 11.05 7.11 -10.69
N LYS A 649 11.74 7.35 -11.81
CA LYS A 649 11.09 7.59 -13.10
C LYS A 649 10.23 6.41 -13.55
N MET A 650 10.65 5.17 -13.28
CA MET A 650 9.88 3.96 -13.63
C MET A 650 8.51 3.91 -12.97
N VAL A 651 8.38 4.49 -11.79
CA VAL A 651 7.14 4.51 -11.00
C VAL A 651 6.45 5.88 -11.03
N GLY A 652 6.83 6.74 -12.00
CA GLY A 652 6.16 7.99 -12.29
C GLY A 652 6.59 9.18 -11.43
N PHE A 653 7.66 9.07 -10.65
CA PHE A 653 8.19 10.19 -9.88
C PHE A 653 8.98 11.13 -10.80
N SER A 654 8.90 12.43 -10.57
CA SER A 654 9.47 13.47 -11.45
C SER A 654 10.91 13.89 -11.09
N LYS A 655 11.66 13.05 -10.37
CA LYS A 655 13.07 13.31 -10.07
C LYS A 655 13.99 12.81 -11.14
#